data_284ce6a2652a346746b3c85e740b1fed
#
_entry.id   284ce6a2652a346746b3c85e740b1fed
#
_cell.length_a   1.000
_cell.length_b   1.000
_cell.length_c   1.000
_cell.angle_alpha   90.00
_cell.angle_beta   90.00
_cell.angle_gamma   90.00
#
_symmetry.space_group_name_H-M   'P 1'
#
loop_
_entity.id
_entity.type
_entity.pdbx_description
1 polymer ?
#
loop_
_entity_poly.entity_id
_entity_poly.type
_entity_poly.pdbx_seq_one_letter_code
_entity_poly.pdbx_strand_id
1 'polypeptide(L)'
;MAIEKCIQTVRKAMPDLSDEQAEELLAEVVDIVDTIKSNNAEQKVTDLQGAVDEAIKSRVKDSVREAAILKRNAAINYRVRLAFITKLRETPIKEVPRMLQAILAGEMGKSQYKQSIESTSRGLLSMAKAVFMQTMEKNGVPRNVGIGFLQNKKNGRYLVQEVDNPGSSRNATAKAVAEAMEAANEMLRKQANKYGADIGRILGRIVKQSHDKTKVARASAEQWSRDILPLLDKTKTFGRPMSEAAQLKFLANVHQNIVFGKRIDTVIDIDTTNLKAKDLSAPPGFTGPANMGKKLSRSRSLHFKQDGKSAWEYNQAYGNDHIGSAFTNQLLSMSDSVGAMMHLGPNPKHMLDEFYAKARDRAINEKNLDVAGQLDQAYKAKTDLLFDEVTGQGNVLPGLGQSGYYLARGSNLAKNLSSAALLGGTTIASIGDIGTAAIRSNEIGVPFFEANLSVLRGLIPEAVGGRGGRRTGEAREIADSLGVGMDALMASVQSRFLGNDALDGQGSSAVSWVMRVTGMNWMNDSLKTAVGMTLSNYIAKQSGKKFSQLETSIRTEMEAYGITPEDFKLMNGVVREVDGKKYHDISAIDDLDAQIRINGFFTGFADSAILTPGARSNVFSRGLDRGTVKSEFFNLFMHLKSFSVTYGMEILSRGFSKANEGHRTGMLVKIVLTSMVYGYLASTIKDLAKGKEPMDVSKNYGKVMFRSIMQGGGAGFYGDIIVGLLGDKPRRGEGAAEIAGGHVIGNLFRLGKVPQMLFSEDYDRAASTTYRVAKSMLPGANIFYARWALDYLLFWNMQEYINPGWARKHERRVRKETGQ
;
A
#
# COMPACT_ATOMS: atom_id res chain seq x y z
N MET A 1 54.36 17.94 13.80
CA MET A 1 54.40 16.84 14.83
C MET A 1 53.04 16.37 15.32
N ALA A 2 52.08 17.19 15.77
CA ALA A 2 50.77 16.70 16.21
C ALA A 2 49.92 16.14 15.05
N ILE A 3 49.87 16.82 13.92
CA ILE A 3 49.12 16.46 12.71
C ILE A 3 49.65 15.16 12.11
N GLU A 4 50.97 15.02 12.02
CA GLU A 4 51.63 13.81 11.52
C GLU A 4 51.38 12.56 12.37
N LYS A 5 51.35 12.72 13.71
CA LYS A 5 50.92 11.65 14.62
C LYS A 5 49.44 11.28 14.44
N CYS A 6 48.58 12.25 14.19
CA CYS A 6 47.16 11.99 13.88
C CYS A 6 46.99 11.26 12.55
N ILE A 7 47.71 11.63 11.49
CA ILE A 7 47.73 10.90 10.20
C ILE A 7 48.19 9.47 10.40
N GLN A 8 49.26 9.24 11.15
CA GLN A 8 49.74 7.87 11.42
C GLN A 8 48.74 7.07 12.26
N THR A 9 48.01 7.69 13.16
CA THR A 9 46.97 7.02 13.96
C THR A 9 45.75 6.66 13.10
N VAL A 10 45.34 7.54 12.18
CA VAL A 10 44.27 7.30 11.20
C VAL A 10 44.67 6.18 10.24
N ARG A 11 45.91 6.20 9.69
CA ARG A 11 46.46 5.15 8.83
C ARG A 11 46.59 3.80 9.52
N LYS A 12 46.92 3.79 10.81
CA LYS A 12 46.97 2.54 11.60
C LYS A 12 45.59 1.95 11.83
N ALA A 13 44.58 2.80 12.00
CA ALA A 13 43.20 2.38 12.20
C ALA A 13 42.51 1.98 10.88
N MET A 14 42.97 2.52 9.75
CA MET A 14 42.34 2.34 8.43
C MET A 14 43.42 2.19 7.33
N PRO A 15 44.04 1.01 7.24
CA PRO A 15 45.17 0.78 6.31
C PRO A 15 44.80 0.89 4.81
N ASP A 16 43.53 0.79 4.48
CA ASP A 16 43.00 0.79 3.12
C ASP A 16 42.62 2.21 2.60
N LEU A 17 42.83 3.29 3.38
CA LEU A 17 42.56 4.67 2.95
C LEU A 17 43.64 5.19 2.02
N SER A 18 43.23 5.83 0.90
CA SER A 18 44.13 6.62 0.08
C SER A 18 44.64 7.84 0.84
N ASP A 19 45.80 8.40 0.40
CA ASP A 19 46.37 9.59 1.01
C ASP A 19 45.40 10.78 1.00
N GLU A 20 44.67 10.96 -0.07
CA GLU A 20 43.61 11.96 -0.24
C GLU A 20 42.45 11.81 0.76
N GLN A 21 42.02 10.56 0.99
CA GLN A 21 40.97 10.26 1.96
C GLN A 21 41.43 10.45 3.42
N ALA A 22 42.68 10.19 3.69
CA ALA A 22 43.27 10.41 5.01
C ALA A 22 43.42 11.93 5.32
N GLU A 23 43.79 12.73 4.33
CA GLU A 23 43.84 14.18 4.42
C GLU A 23 42.46 14.82 4.60
N GLU A 24 41.47 14.34 3.88
CA GLU A 24 40.06 14.79 3.97
C GLU A 24 39.46 14.49 5.35
N LEU A 25 39.73 13.31 5.91
CA LEU A 25 39.32 12.93 7.25
C LEU A 25 40.02 13.80 8.31
N LEU A 26 41.28 14.14 8.07
CA LEU A 26 42.04 15.00 8.95
C LEU A 26 41.52 16.45 8.96
N ALA A 27 41.19 16.99 7.80
CA ALA A 27 40.56 18.31 7.67
C ALA A 27 39.21 18.34 8.44
N GLU A 28 38.39 17.29 8.37
CA GLU A 28 37.15 17.20 9.16
C GLU A 28 37.40 17.14 10.67
N VAL A 29 38.44 16.43 11.10
CA VAL A 29 38.83 16.35 12.51
C VAL A 29 39.30 17.73 13.01
N VAL A 30 40.08 18.46 12.21
CA VAL A 30 40.52 19.83 12.55
C VAL A 30 39.33 20.77 12.69
N ASP A 31 38.36 20.71 11.78
CA ASP A 31 37.13 21.53 11.83
C ASP A 31 36.27 21.21 13.07
N ILE A 32 36.16 19.94 13.45
CA ILE A 32 35.50 19.54 14.71
C ILE A 32 36.25 20.10 15.93
N VAL A 33 37.58 20.03 15.95
CA VAL A 33 38.39 20.53 17.05
C VAL A 33 38.25 22.07 17.19
N ASP A 34 38.24 22.77 16.04
CA ASP A 34 38.11 24.23 16.04
C ASP A 34 36.68 24.67 16.44
N THR A 35 35.67 23.89 16.04
CA THR A 35 34.28 24.07 16.48
C THR A 35 34.13 23.84 17.98
N ILE A 36 34.75 22.80 18.55
CA ILE A 36 34.74 22.55 20.00
C ILE A 36 35.47 23.64 20.75
N LYS A 37 36.60 24.13 20.23
CA LYS A 37 37.35 25.24 20.84
C LYS A 37 36.58 26.55 20.81
N SER A 38 35.91 26.89 19.72
CA SER A 38 35.09 28.11 19.62
C SER A 38 33.87 28.06 20.55
N ASN A 39 33.21 26.92 20.66
CA ASN A 39 32.10 26.74 21.60
C ASN A 39 32.53 26.73 23.05
N ASN A 40 33.79 26.35 23.35
CA ASN A 40 34.34 26.40 24.72
C ASN A 40 34.63 27.82 25.22
N ALA A 41 34.82 28.77 24.30
CA ALA A 41 34.91 30.19 24.63
C ALA A 41 33.58 30.76 25.16
N GLU A 42 32.46 30.17 24.77
CA GLU A 42 31.10 30.56 25.21
C GLU A 42 30.58 29.72 26.40
N GLN A 43 31.01 28.47 26.54
CA GLN A 43 30.57 27.54 27.60
C GLN A 43 31.78 26.94 28.29
N LYS A 44 32.00 27.19 29.60
CA LYS A 44 33.08 26.57 30.39
C LYS A 44 33.00 25.06 30.39
N VAL A 45 33.62 24.40 29.42
CA VAL A 45 33.81 22.96 29.38
C VAL A 45 35.03 22.64 30.24
N THR A 46 34.84 21.91 31.31
CA THR A 46 35.88 21.58 32.28
C THR A 46 36.93 20.60 31.75
N ASP A 47 36.61 19.84 30.69
CA ASP A 47 37.52 18.88 30.02
C ASP A 47 37.44 19.00 28.49
N LEU A 48 38.16 19.98 27.94
CA LEU A 48 38.25 20.22 26.51
C LEU A 48 38.95 19.07 25.78
N GLN A 49 40.02 18.53 26.41
CA GLN A 49 40.81 17.46 25.84
C GLN A 49 39.97 16.18 25.70
N GLY A 50 39.23 15.80 26.73
CA GLY A 50 38.34 14.64 26.71
C GLY A 50 37.21 14.77 25.67
N ALA A 51 36.64 15.98 25.56
CA ALA A 51 35.60 16.25 24.55
C ALA A 51 36.12 16.14 23.09
N VAL A 52 37.35 16.65 22.86
CA VAL A 52 38.02 16.52 21.55
C VAL A 52 38.36 15.07 21.24
N ASP A 53 38.93 14.32 22.20
CA ASP A 53 39.26 12.91 22.01
C ASP A 53 38.04 12.06 21.73
N GLU A 54 36.92 12.32 22.42
CA GLU A 54 35.67 11.63 22.20
C GLU A 54 35.07 11.93 20.82
N ALA A 55 35.12 13.20 20.38
CA ALA A 55 34.65 13.59 19.05
C ALA A 55 35.49 12.97 17.92
N ILE A 56 36.82 12.94 18.09
CA ILE A 56 37.72 12.26 17.15
C ILE A 56 37.44 10.76 17.08
N LYS A 57 37.32 10.07 18.21
CA LYS A 57 37.01 8.65 18.28
C LYS A 57 35.66 8.35 17.63
N SER A 58 34.67 9.18 17.89
CA SER A 58 33.34 9.05 17.25
C SER A 58 33.42 9.18 15.74
N ARG A 59 34.13 10.20 15.24
CA ARG A 59 34.26 10.45 13.79
C ARG A 59 35.05 9.36 13.07
N VAL A 60 36.14 8.86 13.65
CA VAL A 60 36.89 7.73 13.12
C VAL A 60 35.99 6.48 13.04
N LYS A 61 35.23 6.21 14.11
CA LYS A 61 34.28 5.10 14.13
C LYS A 61 33.21 5.23 13.04
N ASP A 62 32.69 6.41 12.82
CA ASP A 62 31.70 6.69 11.78
C ASP A 62 32.30 6.51 10.38
N SER A 63 33.52 6.96 10.13
CA SER A 63 34.22 6.77 8.86
C SER A 63 34.52 5.30 8.55
N VAL A 64 34.94 4.50 9.54
CA VAL A 64 35.12 3.05 9.39
C VAL A 64 33.78 2.40 9.03
N ARG A 65 32.71 2.81 9.69
CA ARG A 65 31.35 2.31 9.42
C ARG A 65 30.89 2.69 8.01
N GLU A 66 31.08 3.95 7.59
CA GLU A 66 30.75 4.43 6.24
C GLU A 66 31.52 3.64 5.16
N ALA A 67 32.81 3.42 5.33
CA ALA A 67 33.60 2.59 4.41
C ALA A 67 33.10 1.15 4.31
N ALA A 68 32.76 0.52 5.45
CA ALA A 68 32.18 -0.82 5.46
C ALA A 68 30.81 -0.87 4.74
N ILE A 69 29.96 0.15 4.91
CA ILE A 69 28.67 0.28 4.20
C ILE A 69 28.90 0.42 2.70
N LEU A 70 29.83 1.26 2.27
CA LEU A 70 30.16 1.44 0.85
C LEU A 70 30.63 0.13 0.21
N LYS A 71 31.55 -0.59 0.86
CA LYS A 71 32.05 -1.90 0.40
C LYS A 71 30.93 -2.93 0.29
N ARG A 72 30.08 -3.03 1.31
CA ARG A 72 28.88 -3.89 1.29
C ARG A 72 27.94 -3.54 0.16
N ASN A 73 27.62 -2.26 -0.03
CA ASN A 73 26.68 -1.80 -1.04
C ASN A 73 27.25 -1.98 -2.47
N ALA A 74 28.55 -1.81 -2.66
CA ALA A 74 29.23 -2.15 -3.92
C ALA A 74 29.09 -3.64 -4.25
N ALA A 75 29.28 -4.53 -3.28
CA ALA A 75 29.11 -5.97 -3.47
C ALA A 75 27.65 -6.36 -3.78
N ILE A 76 26.66 -5.69 -3.14
CA ILE A 76 25.24 -5.88 -3.47
C ILE A 76 24.96 -5.44 -4.92
N ASN A 77 25.39 -4.24 -5.31
CA ASN A 77 25.19 -3.72 -6.66
C ASN A 77 25.86 -4.62 -7.72
N TYR A 78 27.04 -5.13 -7.44
CA TYR A 78 27.74 -6.06 -8.35
C TYR A 78 26.92 -7.34 -8.58
N ARG A 79 26.43 -7.97 -7.51
CA ARG A 79 25.58 -9.17 -7.60
C ARG A 79 24.30 -8.92 -8.39
N VAL A 80 23.63 -7.80 -8.14
CA VAL A 80 22.40 -7.41 -8.84
C VAL A 80 22.66 -7.21 -10.34
N ARG A 81 23.75 -6.51 -10.70
CA ARG A 81 24.16 -6.32 -12.12
C ARG A 81 24.47 -7.65 -12.79
N LEU A 82 25.21 -8.53 -12.13
CA LEU A 82 25.56 -9.83 -12.69
C LEU A 82 24.32 -10.67 -12.97
N ALA A 83 23.40 -10.76 -12.01
CA ALA A 83 22.13 -11.47 -12.17
C ALA A 83 21.30 -10.91 -13.32
N PHE A 84 21.22 -9.58 -13.44
CA PHE A 84 20.51 -8.93 -14.55
C PHE A 84 21.16 -9.21 -15.92
N ILE A 85 22.49 -9.09 -16.04
CA ILE A 85 23.20 -9.33 -17.30
C ILE A 85 23.02 -10.78 -17.74
N THR A 86 23.10 -11.73 -16.83
CA THR A 86 22.83 -13.15 -17.12
C THR A 86 21.43 -13.33 -17.66
N LYS A 87 20.43 -12.79 -16.97
CA LYS A 87 19.03 -12.86 -17.38
C LYS A 87 18.75 -12.13 -18.70
N LEU A 88 19.38 -10.98 -18.90
CA LEU A 88 19.28 -10.23 -20.15
C LEU A 88 19.79 -11.05 -21.33
N ARG A 89 20.90 -11.80 -21.18
CA ARG A 89 21.45 -12.68 -22.23
C ARG A 89 20.54 -13.85 -22.58
N GLU A 90 19.91 -14.44 -21.58
CA GLU A 90 19.00 -15.59 -21.75
C GLU A 90 17.64 -15.19 -22.34
N THR A 91 17.24 -13.93 -22.22
CA THR A 91 15.91 -13.47 -22.66
C THR A 91 15.92 -13.14 -24.15
N PRO A 92 14.97 -13.67 -24.96
CA PRO A 92 14.82 -13.26 -26.36
C PRO A 92 14.63 -11.74 -26.47
N ILE A 93 15.29 -11.10 -27.48
CA ILE A 93 15.34 -9.64 -27.58
C ILE A 93 13.94 -8.98 -27.57
N LYS A 94 12.97 -9.59 -28.23
CA LYS A 94 11.58 -9.10 -28.29
C LYS A 94 10.84 -9.15 -26.94
N GLU A 95 11.33 -9.95 -25.99
CA GLU A 95 10.74 -10.08 -24.64
C GLU A 95 11.42 -9.19 -23.60
N VAL A 96 12.55 -8.58 -23.94
CA VAL A 96 13.35 -7.75 -23.02
C VAL A 96 12.54 -6.57 -22.44
N PRO A 97 11.77 -5.79 -23.22
CA PRO A 97 10.95 -4.71 -22.64
C PRO A 97 9.97 -5.24 -21.58
N ARG A 98 9.37 -6.40 -21.81
CA ARG A 98 8.45 -7.04 -20.90
C ARG A 98 9.15 -7.57 -19.64
N MET A 99 10.36 -8.14 -19.81
CA MET A 99 11.18 -8.59 -18.69
C MET A 99 11.46 -7.44 -17.70
N LEU A 100 11.79 -6.24 -18.19
CA LEU A 100 12.06 -5.07 -17.36
C LEU A 100 10.84 -4.66 -16.51
N GLN A 101 9.64 -4.73 -17.08
CA GLN A 101 8.41 -4.49 -16.31
C GLN A 101 8.10 -5.62 -15.33
N ALA A 102 8.45 -6.87 -15.67
CA ALA A 102 8.19 -8.02 -14.82
C ALA A 102 9.07 -8.03 -13.55
N ILE A 103 10.23 -7.36 -13.55
CA ILE A 103 11.03 -7.13 -12.35
C ILE A 103 10.22 -6.31 -11.32
N LEU A 104 9.43 -5.36 -11.78
CA LEU A 104 8.65 -4.46 -10.93
C LEU A 104 7.36 -5.11 -10.44
N ALA A 105 6.54 -5.56 -11.39
CA ALA A 105 5.28 -6.25 -11.11
C ALA A 105 5.14 -7.44 -12.03
N GLY A 106 4.96 -8.63 -11.49
CA GLY A 106 4.83 -9.88 -12.23
C GLY A 106 3.69 -9.82 -13.23
N GLU A 107 3.87 -10.47 -14.38
CA GLU A 107 2.79 -10.75 -15.31
C GLU A 107 2.60 -12.27 -15.34
N MET A 108 1.58 -12.72 -14.62
CA MET A 108 1.36 -14.14 -14.38
C MET A 108 1.11 -14.89 -15.69
N GLY A 109 1.72 -16.05 -15.79
CA GLY A 109 1.58 -16.96 -16.95
C GLY A 109 2.28 -16.52 -18.23
N LYS A 110 2.92 -15.34 -18.23
CA LYS A 110 3.54 -14.81 -19.45
C LYS A 110 4.99 -14.33 -19.27
N SER A 111 5.47 -14.18 -18.05
CA SER A 111 6.81 -13.68 -17.79
C SER A 111 7.77 -14.81 -17.41
N GLN A 112 8.95 -14.82 -18.02
CA GLN A 112 10.06 -15.66 -17.56
C GLN A 112 10.77 -15.12 -16.32
N TYR A 113 10.37 -13.95 -15.82
CA TYR A 113 10.95 -13.36 -14.62
C TYR A 113 10.18 -13.87 -13.39
N LYS A 114 10.92 -14.58 -12.53
CA LYS A 114 10.37 -15.38 -11.43
C LYS A 114 10.45 -14.65 -10.12
N GLN A 115 9.81 -13.72 -9.77
CA GLN A 115 9.73 -12.92 -8.56
C GLN A 115 9.84 -11.42 -8.87
N SER A 116 8.83 -10.66 -8.56
CA SER A 116 8.82 -9.22 -8.75
C SER A 116 9.04 -8.47 -7.43
N ILE A 117 9.36 -7.19 -7.53
CA ILE A 117 9.40 -6.29 -6.38
C ILE A 117 8.05 -6.31 -5.66
N GLU A 118 6.94 -6.23 -6.40
CA GLU A 118 5.59 -6.27 -5.83
C GLU A 118 5.33 -7.53 -4.99
N SER A 119 5.67 -8.72 -5.51
CA SER A 119 5.49 -9.97 -4.77
C SER A 119 6.36 -10.05 -3.52
N THR A 120 7.60 -9.55 -3.60
CA THR A 120 8.53 -9.48 -2.48
C THR A 120 8.05 -8.52 -1.40
N SER A 121 7.57 -7.32 -1.80
CA SER A 121 7.00 -6.34 -0.87
C SER A 121 5.77 -6.90 -0.14
N ARG A 122 4.90 -7.63 -0.85
CA ARG A 122 3.75 -8.32 -0.23
C ARG A 122 4.20 -9.39 0.77
N GLY A 123 5.21 -10.18 0.43
CA GLY A 123 5.77 -11.19 1.33
C GLY A 123 6.35 -10.57 2.61
N LEU A 124 7.13 -9.50 2.48
CA LEU A 124 7.68 -8.75 3.61
C LEU A 124 6.59 -8.17 4.51
N LEU A 125 5.58 -7.53 3.89
CA LEU A 125 4.45 -6.97 4.62
C LEU A 125 3.64 -8.04 5.36
N SER A 126 3.41 -9.17 4.70
CA SER A 126 2.73 -10.34 5.26
C SER A 126 3.46 -10.87 6.49
N MET A 127 4.78 -11.04 6.38
CA MET A 127 5.61 -11.47 7.52
C MET A 127 5.61 -10.45 8.66
N ALA A 128 5.72 -9.16 8.37
CA ALA A 128 5.66 -8.12 9.40
C ALA A 128 4.33 -8.14 10.17
N LYS A 129 3.22 -8.37 9.46
CA LYS A 129 1.90 -8.56 10.07
C LYS A 129 1.85 -9.83 10.93
N ALA A 130 2.39 -10.94 10.44
CA ALA A 130 2.44 -12.21 11.19
C ALA A 130 3.23 -12.05 12.49
N VAL A 131 4.43 -11.45 12.43
CA VAL A 131 5.26 -11.16 13.61
C VAL A 131 4.52 -10.26 14.60
N PHE A 132 3.82 -9.22 14.11
CA PHE A 132 3.00 -8.36 14.95
C PHE A 132 1.92 -9.15 15.69
N MET A 133 1.16 -9.98 14.98
CA MET A 133 0.05 -10.75 15.56
C MET A 133 0.54 -11.78 16.56
N GLN A 134 1.52 -12.57 16.19
CA GLN A 134 2.10 -13.62 17.05
C GLN A 134 2.71 -13.04 18.33
N THR A 135 3.44 -11.92 18.22
CA THR A 135 4.03 -11.25 19.39
C THR A 135 2.95 -10.73 20.34
N MET A 136 1.89 -10.13 19.78
CA MET A 136 0.78 -9.60 20.57
C MET A 136 0.03 -10.72 21.32
N GLU A 137 -0.27 -11.83 20.64
CA GLU A 137 -0.95 -12.99 21.23
C GLU A 137 -0.07 -13.70 22.28
N LYS A 138 1.23 -13.83 22.00
CA LYS A 138 2.23 -14.36 22.97
C LYS A 138 2.25 -13.53 24.25
N ASN A 139 2.01 -12.23 24.15
CA ASN A 139 1.93 -11.30 25.27
C ASN A 139 0.53 -11.30 25.93
N GLY A 140 -0.32 -12.25 25.62
CA GLY A 140 -1.61 -12.47 26.26
C GLY A 140 -2.74 -11.55 25.80
N VAL A 141 -2.57 -10.81 24.70
CA VAL A 141 -3.60 -9.93 24.13
C VAL A 141 -4.24 -10.60 22.91
N PRO A 142 -5.52 -10.97 22.98
CA PRO A 142 -6.24 -11.52 21.85
C PRO A 142 -6.26 -10.57 20.66
N ARG A 143 -6.16 -11.12 19.44
CA ARG A 143 -6.08 -10.38 18.19
C ARG A 143 -7.14 -9.28 18.03
N ASN A 144 -8.40 -9.61 18.26
CA ASN A 144 -9.52 -8.66 18.16
C ASN A 144 -9.41 -7.49 19.14
N VAL A 145 -8.87 -7.76 20.33
CA VAL A 145 -8.63 -6.75 21.37
C VAL A 145 -7.49 -5.82 20.92
N GLY A 146 -6.36 -6.39 20.50
CA GLY A 146 -5.20 -5.61 20.06
C GLY A 146 -5.45 -4.80 18.80
N ILE A 147 -6.10 -5.38 17.79
CA ILE A 147 -6.51 -4.63 16.59
C ILE A 147 -7.50 -3.51 16.96
N GLY A 148 -8.51 -3.80 17.77
CA GLY A 148 -9.46 -2.79 18.24
C GLY A 148 -8.79 -1.67 19.03
N PHE A 149 -7.79 -2.02 19.85
CA PHE A 149 -6.97 -1.06 20.57
C PHE A 149 -6.18 -0.15 19.62
N LEU A 150 -5.51 -0.72 18.64
CA LEU A 150 -4.71 0.01 17.63
C LEU A 150 -5.59 0.91 16.73
N GLN A 151 -6.81 0.49 16.42
CA GLN A 151 -7.76 1.25 15.61
C GLN A 151 -8.42 2.41 16.35
N ASN A 152 -8.33 2.47 17.67
CA ASN A 152 -8.92 3.54 18.46
C ASN A 152 -7.93 4.69 18.66
N LYS A 153 -8.21 5.84 18.05
CA LYS A 153 -7.36 7.04 18.13
C LYS A 153 -7.00 7.42 19.56
N LYS A 154 -7.93 7.30 20.50
CA LYS A 154 -7.72 7.68 21.91
C LYS A 154 -6.62 6.87 22.59
N ASN A 155 -6.37 5.65 22.13
CA ASN A 155 -5.35 4.76 22.68
C ASN A 155 -3.92 5.14 22.23
N GLY A 156 -3.77 5.98 21.21
CA GLY A 156 -2.47 6.41 20.73
C GLY A 156 -1.57 7.01 21.79
N ARG A 157 -2.13 7.73 22.76
CA ARG A 157 -1.36 8.29 23.90
C ARG A 157 -0.67 7.21 24.72
N TYR A 158 -1.36 6.10 25.00
CA TYR A 158 -0.79 4.97 25.76
C TYR A 158 0.34 4.29 24.97
N LEU A 159 0.18 4.18 23.65
CA LEU A 159 1.24 3.63 22.79
C LEU A 159 2.49 4.53 22.78
N VAL A 160 2.32 5.85 22.70
CA VAL A 160 3.46 6.78 22.78
C VAL A 160 4.15 6.69 24.14
N GLN A 161 3.38 6.56 25.24
CA GLN A 161 3.94 6.37 26.59
C GLN A 161 4.77 5.10 26.69
N GLU A 162 4.24 3.95 26.22
CA GLU A 162 4.96 2.66 26.24
C GLU A 162 6.23 2.68 25.39
N VAL A 163 6.21 3.37 24.27
CA VAL A 163 7.34 3.49 23.37
C VAL A 163 8.44 4.36 23.96
N ASP A 164 8.07 5.47 24.60
CA ASP A 164 9.03 6.38 25.23
C ASP A 164 9.58 5.86 26.54
N ASN A 165 8.71 5.24 27.34
CA ASN A 165 9.06 4.70 28.64
C ASN A 165 8.24 3.42 28.93
N PRO A 166 8.76 2.22 28.61
CA PRO A 166 8.06 0.97 28.79
C PRO A 166 7.51 0.78 30.21
N GLY A 167 6.23 0.41 30.30
CA GLY A 167 5.51 0.25 31.57
C GLY A 167 4.87 1.52 32.12
N SER A 168 5.12 2.70 31.55
CA SER A 168 4.62 3.96 32.08
C SER A 168 3.14 4.21 31.84
N SER A 169 2.54 3.59 30.81
CA SER A 169 1.11 3.73 30.53
C SER A 169 0.20 3.02 31.55
N ARG A 170 0.73 2.04 32.30
CA ARG A 170 -0.03 1.15 33.19
C ARG A 170 -1.18 0.41 32.48
N ASN A 171 -1.05 0.23 31.16
CA ASN A 171 -2.04 -0.44 30.31
C ASN A 171 -1.41 -1.66 29.65
N ALA A 172 -1.78 -2.87 30.13
CA ALA A 172 -1.23 -4.13 29.65
C ALA A 172 -1.43 -4.33 28.13
N THR A 173 -2.60 -3.93 27.60
CA THR A 173 -2.86 -4.00 26.16
C THR A 173 -1.95 -3.06 25.36
N ALA A 174 -1.74 -1.83 25.85
CA ALA A 174 -0.82 -0.89 25.20
C ALA A 174 0.61 -1.42 25.14
N LYS A 175 1.08 -2.02 26.27
CA LYS A 175 2.40 -2.62 26.35
C LYS A 175 2.57 -3.75 25.33
N ALA A 176 1.63 -4.70 25.31
CA ALA A 176 1.69 -5.84 24.38
C ALA A 176 1.63 -5.38 22.90
N VAL A 177 0.80 -4.41 22.56
CA VAL A 177 0.70 -3.85 21.21
C VAL A 177 1.97 -3.09 20.85
N ALA A 178 2.57 -2.30 21.75
CA ALA A 178 3.81 -1.58 21.50
C ALA A 178 5.00 -2.54 21.26
N GLU A 179 5.13 -3.60 22.07
CA GLU A 179 6.15 -4.65 21.88
C GLU A 179 5.96 -5.39 20.55
N ALA A 180 4.71 -5.67 20.15
CA ALA A 180 4.40 -6.28 18.86
C ALA A 180 4.76 -5.36 17.68
N MET A 181 4.48 -4.05 17.79
CA MET A 181 4.89 -3.05 16.79
C MET A 181 6.41 -2.98 16.67
N GLU A 182 7.15 -3.04 17.78
CA GLU A 182 8.62 -3.04 17.79
C GLU A 182 9.17 -4.29 17.11
N ALA A 183 8.62 -5.47 17.40
CA ALA A 183 9.07 -6.74 16.81
C ALA A 183 8.91 -6.73 15.28
N ALA A 184 7.79 -6.28 14.77
CA ALA A 184 7.55 -6.15 13.32
C ALA A 184 8.52 -5.15 12.66
N ASN A 185 8.74 -4.00 13.29
CA ASN A 185 9.70 -3.01 12.80
C ASN A 185 11.15 -3.52 12.82
N GLU A 186 11.53 -4.26 13.86
CA GLU A 186 12.89 -4.82 13.99
C GLU A 186 13.16 -5.88 12.91
N MET A 187 12.17 -6.70 12.56
CA MET A 187 12.28 -7.64 11.44
C MET A 187 12.56 -6.89 10.13
N LEU A 188 11.76 -5.87 9.80
CA LEU A 188 11.95 -5.07 8.58
C LEU A 188 13.27 -4.29 8.61
N ARG A 189 13.71 -3.78 9.77
CA ARG A 189 15.01 -3.11 9.93
C ARG A 189 16.17 -4.05 9.59
N LYS A 190 16.14 -5.27 10.10
CA LYS A 190 17.19 -6.27 9.80
C LYS A 190 17.25 -6.56 8.30
N GLN A 191 16.09 -6.70 7.64
CA GLN A 191 16.04 -6.90 6.19
C GLN A 191 16.55 -5.68 5.43
N ALA A 192 16.14 -4.46 5.80
CA ALA A 192 16.65 -3.25 5.18
C ALA A 192 18.19 -3.18 5.25
N ASN A 193 18.77 -3.47 6.44
CA ASN A 193 20.21 -3.45 6.63
C ASN A 193 20.93 -4.56 5.84
N LYS A 194 20.32 -5.74 5.68
CA LYS A 194 20.85 -6.82 4.84
C LYS A 194 21.02 -6.37 3.39
N TYR A 195 20.09 -5.55 2.89
CA TYR A 195 20.02 -5.13 1.49
C TYR A 195 20.48 -3.69 1.24
N GLY A 196 21.25 -3.07 2.16
CA GLY A 196 22.02 -1.88 1.87
C GLY A 196 21.66 -0.62 2.65
N ALA A 197 20.68 -0.68 3.56
CA ALA A 197 20.46 0.39 4.53
C ALA A 197 21.43 0.27 5.71
N ASP A 198 21.50 1.32 6.52
CA ASP A 198 22.22 1.34 7.79
C ASP A 198 21.36 2.01 8.86
N ILE A 199 20.37 1.25 9.30
CA ILE A 199 19.40 1.71 10.29
C ILE A 199 19.84 1.22 11.67
N GLY A 200 20.25 2.15 12.56
CA GLY A 200 20.57 1.85 13.94
C GLY A 200 19.39 1.22 14.69
N ARG A 201 19.68 0.37 15.68
CA ARG A 201 18.65 -0.14 16.59
C ARG A 201 18.31 0.97 17.58
N ILE A 202 17.08 1.43 17.54
CA ILE A 202 16.51 2.37 18.51
C ILE A 202 15.38 1.64 19.20
N LEU A 203 15.49 1.38 20.49
CA LEU A 203 14.41 0.85 21.29
C LEU A 203 13.21 1.80 21.21
N GLY A 204 12.04 1.26 21.03
CA GLY A 204 10.83 2.06 20.86
C GLY A 204 10.74 2.83 19.53
N ARG A 205 11.34 2.34 18.44
CA ARG A 205 11.21 2.93 17.11
C ARG A 205 9.84 2.63 16.50
N ILE A 206 8.83 3.27 17.03
CA ILE A 206 7.50 3.36 16.39
C ILE A 206 7.42 4.70 15.68
N VAL A 207 6.56 4.82 14.69
CA VAL A 207 6.25 6.13 14.09
C VAL A 207 5.55 6.99 15.13
N LYS A 208 6.37 7.69 15.93
CA LYS A 208 5.88 8.68 16.89
C LYS A 208 5.51 9.99 16.21
N GLN A 209 6.00 10.19 14.99
CA GLN A 209 5.96 11.45 14.28
C GLN A 209 5.49 11.22 12.85
N SER A 210 4.45 11.93 12.48
CA SER A 210 3.99 12.08 11.11
C SER A 210 3.62 13.54 10.89
N HIS A 211 3.67 14.00 9.64
CA HIS A 211 3.27 15.35 9.28
C HIS A 211 2.01 15.27 8.41
N ASP A 212 0.92 15.87 8.87
CA ASP A 212 -0.23 16.16 8.01
C ASP A 212 0.02 17.50 7.33
N LYS A 213 0.39 17.48 6.05
CA LYS A 213 0.69 18.68 5.27
C LYS A 213 -0.40 19.73 5.36
N THR A 214 -1.66 19.32 5.50
CA THR A 214 -2.80 20.23 5.60
C THR A 214 -2.86 20.92 6.94
N LYS A 215 -2.66 20.16 8.02
CA LYS A 215 -2.62 20.74 9.37
C LYS A 215 -1.43 21.70 9.50
N VAL A 216 -0.26 21.28 9.00
CA VAL A 216 0.95 22.11 9.01
C VAL A 216 0.77 23.38 8.17
N ALA A 217 0.18 23.27 6.96
CA ALA A 217 -0.04 24.43 6.08
C ALA A 217 -1.06 25.46 6.60
N ARG A 218 -1.89 25.11 7.60
CA ARG A 218 -2.84 26.03 8.24
C ARG A 218 -2.16 27.01 9.19
N ALA A 219 -1.02 26.63 9.77
CA ALA A 219 -0.23 27.49 10.62
C ALA A 219 0.84 28.21 9.80
N SER A 220 1.17 29.47 10.17
CA SER A 220 2.34 30.13 9.61
C SER A 220 3.63 29.40 10.06
N ALA A 221 4.72 29.59 9.32
CA ALA A 221 6.00 29.00 9.68
C ALA A 221 6.45 29.43 11.09
N GLU A 222 6.21 30.69 11.45
CA GLU A 222 6.55 31.24 12.77
C GLU A 222 5.68 30.59 13.88
N GLN A 223 4.37 30.50 13.66
CA GLN A 223 3.46 29.89 14.64
C GLN A 223 3.83 28.43 14.87
N TRP A 224 3.94 27.66 13.78
CA TRP A 224 4.31 26.25 13.86
C TRP A 224 5.65 26.04 14.58
N SER A 225 6.65 26.87 14.28
CA SER A 225 7.98 26.79 14.92
C SER A 225 7.93 27.05 16.42
N ARG A 226 7.15 28.04 16.84
CA ARG A 226 6.97 28.36 18.28
C ARG A 226 6.21 27.23 19.01
N ASP A 227 5.19 26.68 18.40
CA ASP A 227 4.37 25.62 19.01
C ASP A 227 5.17 24.33 19.22
N ILE A 228 6.07 23.97 18.27
CA ILE A 228 6.80 22.71 18.36
C ILE A 228 8.12 22.80 19.13
N LEU A 229 8.76 23.96 19.19
CA LEU A 229 10.05 24.14 19.86
C LEU A 229 10.08 23.62 21.32
N PRO A 230 9.03 23.83 22.15
CA PRO A 230 8.97 23.29 23.51
C PRO A 230 8.86 21.75 23.56
N LEU A 231 8.36 21.12 22.50
CA LEU A 231 8.14 19.67 22.40
C LEU A 231 9.39 18.91 21.99
N LEU A 232 10.40 19.63 21.46
CA LEU A 232 11.60 19.01 20.89
C LEU A 232 12.68 18.74 21.94
N ASP A 233 13.41 17.64 21.74
CA ASP A 233 14.73 17.41 22.29
C ASP A 233 15.71 18.31 21.51
N LYS A 234 16.07 19.45 22.10
CA LYS A 234 16.89 20.48 21.45
C LYS A 234 18.28 19.95 21.09
N THR A 235 18.87 19.15 21.94
CA THR A 235 20.23 18.58 21.73
C THR A 235 20.24 17.65 20.52
N LYS A 236 19.28 16.72 20.44
CA LYS A 236 19.19 15.76 19.32
C LYS A 236 18.71 16.42 18.02
N THR A 237 17.85 17.46 18.10
CA THR A 237 17.30 18.13 16.91
C THR A 237 18.31 19.06 16.26
N PHE A 238 19.02 19.85 17.05
CA PHE A 238 19.93 20.88 16.53
C PHE A 238 21.39 20.43 16.52
N GLY A 239 21.74 19.37 17.24
CA GLY A 239 23.11 18.81 17.28
C GLY A 239 24.17 19.72 17.96
N ARG A 240 23.85 20.99 18.17
CA ARG A 240 24.72 22.00 18.80
C ARG A 240 23.91 23.07 19.54
N PRO A 241 24.47 23.78 20.49
CA PRO A 241 23.82 24.93 21.09
C PRO A 241 23.57 26.03 20.04
N MET A 242 22.35 26.53 20.02
CA MET A 242 21.93 27.57 19.08
C MET A 242 21.04 28.57 19.81
N SER A 243 21.12 29.85 19.38
CA SER A 243 20.17 30.86 19.86
C SER A 243 18.74 30.49 19.46
N GLU A 244 17.76 30.92 20.25
CA GLU A 244 16.37 30.66 19.99
C GLU A 244 15.91 31.16 18.61
N ALA A 245 16.41 32.33 18.20
CA ALA A 245 16.16 32.91 16.89
C ALA A 245 16.65 31.98 15.75
N ALA A 246 17.85 31.37 15.91
CA ALA A 246 18.39 30.43 14.93
C ALA A 246 17.61 29.10 14.93
N GLN A 247 17.15 28.60 16.11
CA GLN A 247 16.30 27.43 16.22
C GLN A 247 14.95 27.64 15.50
N LEU A 248 14.32 28.81 15.70
CA LEU A 248 13.05 29.15 15.03
C LEU A 248 13.23 29.28 13.51
N LYS A 249 14.35 29.89 13.04
CA LYS A 249 14.66 29.96 11.60
C LYS A 249 14.84 28.58 10.98
N PHE A 250 15.53 27.66 11.65
CA PHE A 250 15.67 26.28 11.22
C PHE A 250 14.30 25.59 11.11
N LEU A 251 13.45 25.73 12.13
CA LEU A 251 12.12 25.13 12.13
C LEU A 251 11.22 25.73 11.06
N ALA A 252 11.32 27.03 10.77
CA ALA A 252 10.61 27.66 9.67
C ALA A 252 11.00 27.07 8.31
N ASN A 253 12.26 26.77 8.08
CA ASN A 253 12.71 26.06 6.88
C ASN A 253 12.15 24.63 6.80
N VAL A 254 12.11 23.90 7.95
CA VAL A 254 11.50 22.56 8.01
C VAL A 254 10.00 22.63 7.69
N HIS A 255 9.29 23.64 8.20
CA HIS A 255 7.88 23.87 7.87
C HIS A 255 7.68 24.03 6.36
N GLN A 256 8.46 24.88 5.70
CA GLN A 256 8.39 25.08 4.26
C GLN A 256 8.68 23.79 3.48
N ASN A 257 9.64 22.99 3.94
CA ASN A 257 9.92 21.68 3.33
C ASN A 257 8.75 20.71 3.44
N ILE A 258 8.06 20.70 4.59
CA ILE A 258 6.88 19.86 4.79
C ILE A 258 5.73 20.32 3.89
N VAL A 259 5.45 21.62 3.85
CA VAL A 259 4.29 22.17 3.13
C VAL A 259 4.48 22.10 1.62
N PHE A 260 5.62 22.52 1.12
CA PHE A 260 5.84 22.71 -0.32
C PHE A 260 6.59 21.54 -0.97
N GLY A 261 7.15 20.61 -0.17
CA GLY A 261 7.96 19.51 -0.70
C GLY A 261 9.28 19.99 -1.33
N LYS A 262 9.59 21.28 -1.20
CA LYS A 262 10.85 21.84 -1.66
C LYS A 262 11.94 21.38 -0.68
N ARG A 263 13.03 20.84 -1.20
CA ARG A 263 14.28 20.74 -0.46
C ARG A 263 14.87 22.16 -0.34
N ILE A 264 14.43 22.89 0.63
CA ILE A 264 15.26 23.94 1.16
C ILE A 264 16.27 23.18 1.99
N ASP A 265 17.56 23.29 1.63
CA ASP A 265 18.61 22.67 2.42
C ASP A 265 18.46 23.19 3.85
N THR A 266 18.06 22.29 4.73
CA THR A 266 17.96 22.57 6.18
C THR A 266 19.36 22.54 6.81
N VAL A 267 20.39 22.55 5.99
CA VAL A 267 21.74 22.77 6.44
C VAL A 267 21.79 24.22 6.90
N ILE A 268 21.81 24.39 8.20
CA ILE A 268 22.23 25.63 8.82
C ILE A 268 23.57 25.96 8.15
N ASP A 269 23.70 27.17 7.63
CA ASP A 269 24.89 27.69 7.00
C ASP A 269 26.13 27.44 7.85
N ILE A 270 26.63 26.25 7.78
CA ILE A 270 27.99 25.87 8.10
C ILE A 270 28.62 25.79 6.73
N ASP A 271 29.22 26.91 6.34
CA ASP A 271 30.04 27.05 5.17
C ASP A 271 29.74 26.06 4.04
N THR A 272 28.69 26.35 3.23
CA THR A 272 28.12 25.44 2.22
C THR A 272 29.08 25.13 1.08
N THR A 273 30.24 25.77 1.02
CA THR A 273 31.28 25.53 0.02
C THR A 273 31.88 24.13 0.14
N ASN A 274 32.03 23.57 1.33
CA ASN A 274 32.64 22.25 1.52
C ASN A 274 31.63 21.09 1.44
N LEU A 275 30.34 21.31 1.70
CA LEU A 275 29.31 20.25 1.58
C LEU A 275 28.91 19.95 0.13
N LYS A 276 29.00 20.94 -0.77
CA LYS A 276 28.76 20.74 -2.21
C LYS A 276 29.86 19.93 -2.88
N ALA A 277 31.09 20.07 -2.44
CA ALA A 277 32.21 19.27 -2.94
C ALA A 277 32.08 17.80 -2.51
N LYS A 278 31.61 17.51 -1.29
CA LYS A 278 31.39 16.15 -0.78
C LYS A 278 30.28 15.40 -1.50
N ASP A 279 29.23 16.10 -1.94
CA ASP A 279 28.15 15.49 -2.72
C ASP A 279 28.59 15.20 -4.18
N LEU A 280 29.60 15.88 -4.67
CA LEU A 280 30.15 15.70 -6.03
C LEU A 280 31.22 14.59 -6.10
N SER A 281 31.92 14.31 -5.00
CA SER A 281 32.98 13.28 -4.94
C SER A 281 32.47 11.86 -4.65
N ALA A 282 31.22 11.70 -4.25
CA ALA A 282 30.67 10.37 -4.02
C ALA A 282 30.45 9.62 -5.34
N PRO A 283 30.76 8.32 -5.40
CA PRO A 283 30.57 7.53 -6.61
C PRO A 283 29.15 7.63 -7.16
N PRO A 284 28.93 7.69 -8.49
CA PRO A 284 27.62 7.67 -9.09
C PRO A 284 26.79 6.49 -8.53
N GLY A 285 25.61 6.77 -8.03
CA GLY A 285 24.72 5.76 -7.42
C GLY A 285 24.63 5.77 -5.90
N PHE A 286 25.49 6.51 -5.18
CA PHE A 286 25.42 6.64 -3.71
C PHE A 286 24.85 7.98 -3.24
N THR A 287 24.89 9.00 -4.07
CA THR A 287 24.42 10.35 -3.76
C THR A 287 23.25 10.70 -4.66
N GLY A 288 22.09 10.63 -4.21
CA GLY A 288 20.92 11.08 -4.95
C GLY A 288 19.62 10.92 -4.18
N PRO A 289 18.59 11.67 -4.53
CA PRO A 289 17.28 11.61 -3.89
C PRO A 289 16.63 10.22 -3.97
N ALA A 290 17.01 9.42 -4.95
CA ALA A 290 16.48 8.08 -5.21
C ALA A 290 17.21 6.95 -4.47
N ASN A 291 18.28 7.23 -3.71
CA ASN A 291 18.98 6.21 -2.92
C ASN A 291 18.12 5.83 -1.70
N MET A 292 17.42 4.69 -1.79
CA MET A 292 16.54 4.22 -0.74
C MET A 292 17.31 3.79 0.51
N GLY A 293 18.48 3.15 0.35
CA GLY A 293 19.33 2.78 1.46
C GLY A 293 19.73 3.99 2.30
N LYS A 294 20.17 5.08 1.64
CA LYS A 294 20.51 6.36 2.30
C LYS A 294 19.26 7.02 2.91
N LYS A 295 18.11 6.99 2.22
CA LYS A 295 16.85 7.56 2.71
C LYS A 295 16.38 6.87 3.99
N LEU A 296 16.43 5.55 4.05
CA LEU A 296 16.04 4.77 5.23
C LEU A 296 17.02 4.93 6.39
N SER A 297 18.30 5.19 6.11
CA SER A 297 19.37 5.35 7.11
C SER A 297 19.44 6.75 7.70
N ARG A 298 18.80 7.75 7.08
CA ARG A 298 18.84 9.15 7.57
C ARG A 298 18.20 9.28 8.94
N SER A 299 18.85 10.03 9.81
CA SER A 299 18.24 10.50 11.05
C SER A 299 17.10 11.47 10.75
N ARG A 300 16.14 11.54 11.64
CA ARG A 300 15.02 12.51 11.52
C ARG A 300 15.55 13.91 11.81
N SER A 301 15.03 14.89 11.10
CA SER A 301 15.37 16.32 11.35
C SER A 301 14.79 16.83 12.67
N LEU A 302 13.70 16.23 13.16
CA LEU A 302 13.04 16.62 14.40
C LEU A 302 13.04 15.45 15.36
N HIS A 303 13.52 15.68 16.58
CA HIS A 303 13.48 14.72 17.67
C HIS A 303 12.60 15.27 18.79
N PHE A 304 11.50 14.59 19.10
CA PHE A 304 10.64 14.93 20.22
C PHE A 304 11.23 14.41 21.53
N LYS A 305 10.90 15.08 22.63
CA LYS A 305 11.25 14.62 23.97
C LYS A 305 10.66 13.21 24.18
N GLN A 306 11.42 12.38 24.88
CA GLN A 306 10.98 11.02 25.27
C GLN A 306 10.26 11.08 26.64
N ASP A 307 9.15 11.84 26.67
CA ASP A 307 8.36 12.11 27.87
C ASP A 307 6.97 11.46 27.86
N GLY A 308 6.71 10.61 26.86
CA GLY A 308 5.41 9.96 26.66
C GLY A 308 4.28 10.91 26.24
N LYS A 309 4.58 12.19 25.98
CA LYS A 309 3.56 13.23 25.76
C LYS A 309 3.84 14.08 24.52
N SER A 310 5.05 14.60 24.38
CA SER A 310 5.41 15.61 23.36
C SER A 310 5.13 15.15 21.92
N ALA A 311 5.46 13.90 21.57
CA ALA A 311 5.16 13.35 20.25
C ALA A 311 3.65 13.19 20.02
N TRP A 312 2.90 12.86 21.04
CA TRP A 312 1.43 12.76 20.97
C TRP A 312 0.79 14.13 20.75
N GLU A 313 1.20 15.14 21.51
CA GLU A 313 0.71 16.53 21.36
C GLU A 313 0.96 17.05 19.95
N TYR A 314 2.16 16.84 19.43
CA TYR A 314 2.47 17.19 18.05
C TYR A 314 1.54 16.50 17.03
N ASN A 315 1.34 15.19 17.15
CA ASN A 315 0.49 14.45 16.22
C ASN A 315 -0.96 14.91 16.25
N GLN A 316 -1.48 15.34 17.42
CA GLN A 316 -2.83 15.91 17.52
C GLN A 316 -2.93 17.24 16.77
N ALA A 317 -1.94 18.12 16.95
CA ALA A 317 -1.95 19.45 16.36
C ALA A 317 -1.58 19.45 14.86
N TYR A 318 -0.52 18.75 14.48
CA TYR A 318 0.14 18.88 13.18
C TYR A 318 0.43 17.57 12.46
N GLY A 319 0.18 16.42 13.10
CA GLY A 319 0.46 15.12 12.54
C GLY A 319 -0.77 14.26 12.30
N ASN A 320 -0.53 12.98 12.06
CA ASN A 320 -1.56 11.97 12.05
C ASN A 320 -1.89 11.61 13.50
N ASP A 321 -3.10 11.92 13.92
CA ASP A 321 -3.61 11.62 15.27
C ASP A 321 -3.95 10.13 15.46
N HIS A 322 -3.73 9.30 14.43
CA HIS A 322 -4.03 7.87 14.44
C HIS A 322 -2.74 7.05 14.34
N ILE A 323 -2.15 6.69 15.49
CA ILE A 323 -0.89 5.94 15.58
C ILE A 323 -0.97 4.59 14.83
N GLY A 324 -2.11 3.90 14.90
CA GLY A 324 -2.32 2.66 14.15
C GLY A 324 -2.16 2.84 12.65
N SER A 325 -2.76 3.88 12.07
CA SER A 325 -2.57 4.18 10.63
C SER A 325 -1.13 4.56 10.31
N ALA A 326 -0.47 5.33 11.18
CA ALA A 326 0.93 5.69 11.00
C ALA A 326 1.84 4.45 11.01
N PHE A 327 1.58 3.50 11.90
CA PHE A 327 2.30 2.23 11.97
C PHE A 327 2.08 1.38 10.72
N THR A 328 0.83 1.19 10.30
CA THR A 328 0.53 0.38 9.10
C THR A 328 1.14 0.96 7.83
N ASN A 329 1.10 2.29 7.67
CA ASN A 329 1.76 2.98 6.56
C ASN A 329 3.29 2.84 6.61
N GLN A 330 3.88 2.81 7.80
CA GLN A 330 5.32 2.55 7.95
C GLN A 330 5.67 1.12 7.52
N LEU A 331 4.91 0.10 7.95
CA LEU A 331 5.15 -1.28 7.53
C LEU A 331 5.09 -1.40 6.00
N LEU A 332 4.07 -0.80 5.38
CA LEU A 332 3.92 -0.80 3.92
C LEU A 332 5.12 -0.13 3.24
N SER A 333 5.43 1.12 3.60
CA SER A 333 6.52 1.88 2.99
C SER A 333 7.89 1.23 3.18
N MET A 334 8.14 0.61 4.35
CA MET A 334 9.38 -0.14 4.57
C MET A 334 9.41 -1.42 3.74
N SER A 335 8.31 -2.17 3.65
CA SER A 335 8.23 -3.39 2.84
C SER A 335 8.48 -3.08 1.36
N ASP A 336 7.89 -2.01 0.83
CA ASP A 336 8.09 -1.56 -0.56
C ASP A 336 9.55 -1.14 -0.81
N SER A 337 10.12 -0.37 0.11
CA SER A 337 11.51 0.08 -0.02
C SER A 337 12.50 -1.09 0.07
N VAL A 338 12.29 -2.01 1.01
CA VAL A 338 13.15 -3.19 1.17
C VAL A 338 12.97 -4.15 -0.01
N GLY A 339 11.74 -4.37 -0.48
CA GLY A 339 11.46 -5.17 -1.66
C GLY A 339 12.19 -4.63 -2.90
N ALA A 340 12.15 -3.33 -3.13
CA ALA A 340 12.91 -2.69 -4.21
C ALA A 340 14.43 -2.87 -4.05
N MET A 341 14.95 -2.72 -2.82
CA MET A 341 16.39 -2.90 -2.55
C MET A 341 16.85 -4.36 -2.70
N MET A 342 16.00 -5.34 -2.43
CA MET A 342 16.30 -6.76 -2.64
C MET A 342 16.57 -7.09 -4.12
N HIS A 343 15.84 -6.44 -5.03
CA HIS A 343 15.93 -6.69 -6.48
C HIS A 343 16.89 -5.76 -7.20
N LEU A 344 17.00 -4.49 -6.79
CA LEU A 344 17.71 -3.44 -7.51
C LEU A 344 18.83 -2.79 -6.68
N GLY A 345 19.12 -3.34 -5.50
CA GLY A 345 20.15 -2.80 -4.61
C GLY A 345 19.76 -1.49 -3.92
N PRO A 346 20.70 -0.87 -3.18
CA PRO A 346 20.42 0.29 -2.33
C PRO A 346 19.96 1.56 -3.07
N ASN A 347 20.23 1.66 -4.38
CA ASN A 347 19.73 2.74 -5.24
C ASN A 347 18.86 2.19 -6.39
N PRO A 348 17.61 1.78 -6.13
CA PRO A 348 16.81 1.03 -7.08
C PRO A 348 16.53 1.78 -8.38
N LYS A 349 16.27 3.09 -8.33
CA LYS A 349 15.96 3.88 -9.54
C LYS A 349 17.17 3.95 -10.48
N HIS A 350 18.34 4.24 -9.93
CA HIS A 350 19.57 4.28 -10.74
C HIS A 350 19.89 2.92 -11.37
N MET A 351 19.73 1.83 -10.60
CA MET A 351 19.95 0.47 -11.12
C MET A 351 18.97 0.13 -12.24
N LEU A 352 17.69 0.50 -12.09
CA LEU A 352 16.68 0.31 -13.13
C LEU A 352 17.03 1.08 -14.41
N ASP A 353 17.46 2.35 -14.28
CA ASP A 353 17.89 3.16 -15.43
C ASP A 353 19.13 2.56 -16.12
N GLU A 354 20.09 2.01 -15.36
CA GLU A 354 21.23 1.27 -15.89
C GLU A 354 20.78 0.01 -16.65
N PHE A 355 19.80 -0.71 -16.13
CA PHE A 355 19.24 -1.89 -16.79
C PHE A 355 18.57 -1.54 -18.12
N TYR A 356 17.87 -0.41 -18.17
CA TYR A 356 17.28 0.12 -19.39
C TYR A 356 18.34 0.44 -20.44
N ALA A 357 19.41 1.14 -20.05
CA ALA A 357 20.53 1.48 -20.93
C ALA A 357 21.16 0.21 -21.52
N LYS A 358 21.47 -0.79 -20.68
CA LYS A 358 22.06 -2.06 -21.15
C LYS A 358 21.12 -2.86 -22.06
N ALA A 359 19.83 -2.85 -21.79
CA ALA A 359 18.84 -3.52 -22.63
C ALA A 359 18.74 -2.85 -24.02
N ARG A 360 18.75 -1.52 -24.05
CA ARG A 360 18.74 -0.72 -25.26
C ARG A 360 20.02 -0.94 -26.10
N ASP A 361 21.19 -0.89 -25.45
CA ASP A 361 22.47 -1.14 -26.12
C ASP A 361 22.49 -2.54 -26.77
N ARG A 362 21.97 -3.55 -26.07
CA ARG A 362 21.82 -4.89 -26.65
C ARG A 362 20.91 -4.89 -27.88
N ALA A 363 19.75 -4.21 -27.81
CA ALA A 363 18.81 -4.14 -28.94
C ALA A 363 19.45 -3.46 -30.17
N ILE A 364 20.26 -2.42 -29.97
CA ILE A 364 21.00 -1.73 -31.03
C ILE A 364 22.07 -2.66 -31.61
N ASN A 365 22.84 -3.34 -30.76
CA ASN A 365 23.92 -4.27 -31.19
C ASN A 365 23.36 -5.46 -31.97
N GLU A 366 22.18 -5.96 -31.61
CA GLU A 366 21.45 -7.02 -32.32
C GLU A 366 20.67 -6.47 -33.54
N LYS A 367 20.83 -5.18 -33.90
CA LYS A 367 20.12 -4.50 -34.99
C LYS A 367 18.60 -4.59 -34.93
N ASN A 368 18.05 -4.69 -33.73
CA ASN A 368 16.60 -4.70 -33.50
C ASN A 368 16.10 -3.31 -33.11
N LEU A 369 16.00 -2.43 -34.12
CA LEU A 369 15.65 -1.02 -33.92
C LEU A 369 14.22 -0.82 -33.37
N ASP A 370 13.30 -1.75 -33.65
CA ASP A 370 11.94 -1.70 -33.10
C ASP A 370 11.93 -1.84 -31.57
N VAL A 371 12.69 -2.80 -31.04
CA VAL A 371 12.83 -2.99 -29.59
C VAL A 371 13.59 -1.81 -28.96
N ALA A 372 14.64 -1.31 -29.62
CA ALA A 372 15.38 -0.15 -29.16
C ALA A 372 14.46 1.09 -29.07
N GLY A 373 13.61 1.34 -30.08
CA GLY A 373 12.62 2.41 -30.08
C GLY A 373 11.54 2.24 -29.00
N GLN A 374 11.09 1.01 -28.76
CA GLN A 374 10.17 0.72 -27.65
C GLN A 374 10.79 1.06 -26.27
N LEU A 375 12.08 0.81 -26.11
CA LEU A 375 12.79 1.10 -24.85
C LEU A 375 13.04 2.60 -24.62
N ASP A 376 13.01 3.44 -25.66
CA ASP A 376 13.42 4.85 -25.55
C ASP A 376 12.40 5.78 -24.92
N GLN A 377 11.10 5.67 -25.17
CA GLN A 377 10.14 6.67 -24.69
C GLN A 377 8.89 6.11 -24.01
N ALA A 378 8.04 5.40 -24.74
CA ALA A 378 6.73 4.98 -24.21
C ALA A 378 6.87 3.89 -23.13
N TYR A 379 7.78 2.97 -23.30
CA TYR A 379 8.02 1.89 -22.35
C TYR A 379 8.72 2.38 -21.09
N LYS A 380 9.67 3.32 -21.23
CA LYS A 380 10.36 3.91 -20.07
C LYS A 380 9.39 4.66 -19.18
N ALA A 381 8.54 5.52 -19.75
CA ALA A 381 7.54 6.27 -18.98
C ALA A 381 6.57 5.32 -18.23
N LYS A 382 6.09 4.27 -18.89
CA LYS A 382 5.23 3.27 -18.25
C LYS A 382 5.94 2.48 -17.16
N THR A 383 7.21 2.18 -17.34
CA THR A 383 8.02 1.47 -16.33
C THR A 383 8.34 2.38 -15.16
N ASP A 384 8.58 3.66 -15.39
CA ASP A 384 8.79 4.64 -14.32
C ASP A 384 7.53 4.80 -13.48
N LEU A 385 6.34 4.89 -14.09
CA LEU A 385 5.06 4.88 -13.37
C LEU A 385 4.87 3.60 -12.55
N LEU A 386 5.25 2.44 -13.11
CA LEU A 386 5.15 1.17 -12.41
C LEU A 386 6.17 1.09 -11.25
N PHE A 387 7.38 1.61 -11.44
CA PHE A 387 8.38 1.73 -10.38
C PHE A 387 7.89 2.62 -9.24
N ASP A 388 7.33 3.77 -9.56
CA ASP A 388 6.77 4.69 -8.56
C ASP A 388 5.62 4.03 -7.79
N GLU A 389 4.78 3.25 -8.46
CA GLU A 389 3.69 2.52 -7.81
C GLU A 389 4.21 1.45 -6.84
N VAL A 390 5.13 0.57 -7.27
CA VAL A 390 5.65 -0.52 -6.42
C VAL A 390 6.57 -0.04 -5.29
N THR A 391 7.07 1.19 -5.37
CA THR A 391 7.89 1.81 -4.31
C THR A 391 7.12 2.78 -3.43
N GLY A 392 5.80 2.90 -3.62
CA GLY A 392 4.94 3.83 -2.89
C GLY A 392 5.19 5.31 -3.21
N GLN A 393 5.91 5.61 -4.30
CA GLN A 393 6.20 6.98 -4.74
C GLN A 393 5.13 7.54 -5.69
N GLY A 394 4.27 6.70 -6.24
CA GLY A 394 3.19 7.08 -7.16
C GLY A 394 2.15 8.05 -6.60
N ASN A 395 2.17 8.26 -5.28
CA ASN A 395 1.30 9.21 -4.58
C ASN A 395 1.98 10.58 -4.36
N VAL A 396 3.24 10.73 -4.75
CA VAL A 396 3.96 12.00 -4.64
C VAL A 396 3.51 12.89 -5.79
N LEU A 397 2.87 14.00 -5.45
CA LEU A 397 2.49 15.01 -6.44
C LEU A 397 3.76 15.56 -7.10
N PRO A 398 3.86 15.51 -8.43
CA PRO A 398 4.91 16.26 -9.11
C PRO A 398 4.81 17.73 -8.71
N GLY A 399 5.91 18.49 -8.75
CA GLY A 399 6.05 19.86 -8.24
C GLY A 399 5.17 20.93 -8.93
N LEU A 400 3.91 20.65 -9.17
CA LEU A 400 2.88 21.50 -9.84
C LEU A 400 2.40 22.68 -8.98
N GLY A 401 3.05 22.93 -7.85
CA GLY A 401 2.67 24.03 -6.97
C GLY A 401 1.38 23.76 -6.16
N GLN A 402 0.89 24.81 -5.50
CA GLN A 402 -0.28 24.71 -4.62
C GLN A 402 -1.56 24.32 -5.37
N SER A 403 -1.77 24.83 -6.58
CA SER A 403 -2.98 24.58 -7.37
C SER A 403 -3.15 23.10 -7.74
N GLY A 404 -2.08 22.43 -8.18
CA GLY A 404 -2.11 21.00 -8.48
C GLY A 404 -2.37 20.14 -7.24
N TYR A 405 -1.81 20.53 -6.09
CA TYR A 405 -2.07 19.87 -4.81
C TYR A 405 -3.56 19.95 -4.41
N TYR A 406 -4.16 21.16 -4.47
CA TYR A 406 -5.57 21.33 -4.11
C TYR A 406 -6.51 20.62 -5.08
N LEU A 407 -6.18 20.60 -6.38
CA LEU A 407 -6.95 19.86 -7.38
C LEU A 407 -6.97 18.36 -7.11
N ALA A 408 -5.80 17.76 -6.87
CA ALA A 408 -5.69 16.35 -6.53
C ALA A 408 -6.41 16.01 -5.22
N ARG A 409 -6.33 16.92 -4.24
CA ARG A 409 -7.02 16.75 -2.96
C ARG A 409 -8.54 16.81 -3.10
N GLY A 410 -9.05 17.76 -3.87
CA GLY A 410 -10.48 17.87 -4.17
C GLY A 410 -11.02 16.64 -4.90
N SER A 411 -10.26 16.15 -5.88
CA SER A 411 -10.56 14.90 -6.59
C SER A 411 -10.62 13.70 -5.61
N ASN A 412 -9.64 13.56 -4.71
CA ASN A 412 -9.63 12.48 -3.73
C ASN A 412 -10.78 12.58 -2.73
N LEU A 413 -11.09 13.77 -2.25
CA LEU A 413 -12.24 13.96 -1.36
C LEU A 413 -13.55 13.55 -2.05
N ALA A 414 -13.76 13.95 -3.30
CA ALA A 414 -14.91 13.56 -4.10
C ALA A 414 -14.99 12.02 -4.28
N LYS A 415 -13.87 11.37 -4.58
CA LYS A 415 -13.79 9.89 -4.66
C LYS A 415 -14.12 9.23 -3.33
N ASN A 416 -13.52 9.70 -2.24
CA ASN A 416 -13.72 9.12 -0.91
C ASN A 416 -15.17 9.26 -0.44
N LEU A 417 -15.78 10.42 -0.60
CA LEU A 417 -17.20 10.63 -0.26
C LEU A 417 -18.11 9.75 -1.12
N SER A 418 -17.86 9.69 -2.43
CA SER A 418 -18.60 8.82 -3.34
C SER A 418 -18.46 7.35 -2.96
N SER A 419 -17.24 6.91 -2.62
CA SER A 419 -17.00 5.55 -2.14
C SER A 419 -17.72 5.26 -0.83
N ALA A 420 -17.61 6.13 0.15
CA ALA A 420 -18.29 5.97 1.43
C ALA A 420 -19.83 5.92 1.28
N ALA A 421 -20.37 6.62 0.29
CA ALA A 421 -21.79 6.56 -0.02
C ALA A 421 -22.20 5.27 -0.76
N LEU A 422 -21.38 4.81 -1.72
CA LEU A 422 -21.73 3.70 -2.61
C LEU A 422 -21.40 2.32 -2.03
N LEU A 423 -20.33 2.23 -1.21
CA LEU A 423 -19.82 0.95 -0.71
C LEU A 423 -20.70 0.30 0.38
N GLY A 424 -21.81 0.93 0.77
CA GLY A 424 -22.74 0.36 1.75
C GLY A 424 -23.37 -0.99 1.36
N GLY A 425 -23.36 -1.34 0.07
CA GLY A 425 -23.87 -2.61 -0.45
C GLY A 425 -22.80 -3.56 -0.99
N THR A 426 -21.51 -3.25 -0.85
CA THR A 426 -20.41 -4.04 -1.43
C THR A 426 -20.22 -5.39 -0.79
N THR A 427 -20.52 -5.55 0.50
CA THR A 427 -20.48 -6.84 1.19
C THR A 427 -21.38 -7.88 0.50
N ILE A 428 -22.57 -7.47 0.03
CA ILE A 428 -23.45 -8.36 -0.75
C ILE A 428 -22.84 -8.61 -2.14
N ALA A 429 -22.23 -7.62 -2.76
CA ALA A 429 -21.58 -7.79 -4.06
C ALA A 429 -20.38 -8.74 -3.99
N SER A 430 -19.66 -8.77 -2.87
CA SER A 430 -18.51 -9.66 -2.62
C SER A 430 -18.87 -11.15 -2.51
N ILE A 431 -20.15 -11.48 -2.52
CA ILE A 431 -20.59 -12.87 -2.72
C ILE A 431 -20.10 -13.41 -4.07
N GLY A 432 -19.99 -12.55 -5.10
CA GLY A 432 -19.39 -12.89 -6.38
C GLY A 432 -17.92 -13.29 -6.29
N ASP A 433 -17.17 -12.80 -5.28
CA ASP A 433 -15.77 -13.13 -5.07
C ASP A 433 -15.54 -14.61 -4.70
N ILE A 434 -16.57 -15.30 -4.18
CA ILE A 434 -16.54 -16.75 -3.95
C ILE A 434 -16.34 -17.48 -5.27
N GLY A 435 -17.05 -17.05 -6.32
CA GLY A 435 -16.92 -17.59 -7.65
C GLY A 435 -15.54 -17.34 -8.27
N THR A 436 -15.00 -16.15 -8.13
CA THR A 436 -13.64 -15.84 -8.62
C THR A 436 -12.58 -16.63 -7.89
N ALA A 437 -12.72 -16.81 -6.57
CA ALA A 437 -11.84 -17.63 -5.76
C ALA A 437 -11.85 -19.11 -6.19
N ALA A 438 -13.03 -19.64 -6.52
CA ALA A 438 -13.17 -21.01 -7.00
C ALA A 438 -12.57 -21.21 -8.40
N ILE A 439 -12.78 -20.25 -9.31
CA ILE A 439 -12.13 -20.25 -10.64
C ILE A 439 -10.63 -20.25 -10.49
N ARG A 440 -10.11 -19.35 -9.64
CA ARG A 440 -8.68 -19.18 -9.43
C ARG A 440 -8.03 -20.42 -8.81
N SER A 441 -8.68 -21.04 -7.82
CA SER A 441 -8.24 -22.30 -7.22
C SER A 441 -8.28 -23.46 -8.24
N ASN A 442 -9.24 -23.46 -9.15
CA ASN A 442 -9.32 -24.48 -10.18
C ASN A 442 -8.22 -24.35 -11.25
N GLU A 443 -7.73 -23.15 -11.53
CA GLU A 443 -6.57 -22.94 -12.44
C GLU A 443 -5.31 -23.67 -12.00
N ILE A 444 -5.12 -23.86 -10.70
CA ILE A 444 -3.95 -24.53 -10.12
C ILE A 444 -4.19 -26.03 -9.85
N GLY A 445 -5.33 -26.57 -10.25
CA GLY A 445 -5.63 -27.98 -10.16
C GLY A 445 -6.61 -28.41 -9.05
N VAL A 446 -7.07 -27.48 -8.20
CA VAL A 446 -8.13 -27.80 -7.22
C VAL A 446 -9.43 -28.07 -7.99
N PRO A 447 -10.12 -29.22 -7.77
CA PRO A 447 -11.39 -29.48 -8.45
C PRO A 447 -12.41 -28.37 -8.22
N PHE A 448 -13.07 -27.90 -9.26
CA PHE A 448 -13.91 -26.70 -9.23
C PHE A 448 -15.00 -26.72 -8.13
N PHE A 449 -15.70 -27.85 -7.99
CA PHE A 449 -16.70 -27.98 -6.91
C PHE A 449 -16.08 -28.03 -5.52
N GLU A 450 -14.92 -28.70 -5.37
CA GLU A 450 -14.18 -28.72 -4.11
C GLU A 450 -13.68 -27.32 -3.74
N ALA A 451 -13.21 -26.55 -4.70
CA ALA A 451 -12.80 -25.17 -4.51
C ALA A 451 -13.95 -24.28 -3.99
N ASN A 452 -15.13 -24.35 -4.66
CA ASN A 452 -16.33 -23.64 -4.20
C ASN A 452 -16.74 -24.04 -2.79
N LEU A 453 -16.79 -25.33 -2.52
CA LEU A 453 -17.20 -25.86 -1.21
C LEU A 453 -16.19 -25.53 -0.12
N SER A 454 -14.89 -25.54 -0.42
CA SER A 454 -13.83 -25.20 0.51
C SER A 454 -13.88 -23.72 0.91
N VAL A 455 -14.10 -22.82 -0.05
CA VAL A 455 -14.25 -21.38 0.23
C VAL A 455 -15.53 -21.13 1.05
N LEU A 456 -16.66 -21.74 0.67
CA LEU A 456 -17.92 -21.63 1.42
C LEU A 456 -17.79 -22.17 2.85
N ARG A 457 -17.20 -23.35 3.02
CA ARG A 457 -16.96 -23.94 4.36
C ARG A 457 -16.00 -23.11 5.19
N GLY A 458 -15.04 -22.44 4.56
CA GLY A 458 -14.14 -21.50 5.22
C GLY A 458 -14.84 -20.26 5.76
N LEU A 459 -15.94 -19.83 5.12
CA LEU A 459 -16.76 -18.69 5.55
C LEU A 459 -17.75 -19.04 6.66
N ILE A 460 -18.32 -20.25 6.64
CA ILE A 460 -19.37 -20.65 7.60
C ILE A 460 -18.93 -20.56 9.06
N PRO A 461 -17.77 -21.07 9.50
CA PRO A 461 -17.32 -20.91 10.89
C PRO A 461 -17.20 -19.45 11.30
N GLU A 462 -16.77 -18.59 10.37
CA GLU A 462 -16.63 -17.15 10.58
C GLU A 462 -18.00 -16.45 10.64
N ALA A 463 -18.98 -16.92 9.88
CA ALA A 463 -20.32 -16.34 9.82
C ALA A 463 -21.23 -16.77 10.98
N VAL A 464 -21.19 -18.07 11.36
CA VAL A 464 -22.08 -18.64 12.39
C VAL A 464 -21.59 -18.33 13.80
N GLY A 465 -20.28 -18.22 14.00
CA GLY A 465 -19.67 -17.93 15.30
C GLY A 465 -19.77 -16.48 15.78
N GLY A 466 -20.35 -15.58 14.99
CA GLY A 466 -20.42 -14.16 15.31
C GLY A 466 -19.04 -13.54 15.57
N ARG A 467 -18.94 -12.56 16.47
CA ARG A 467 -17.65 -11.95 16.85
C ARG A 467 -16.67 -12.91 17.54
N GLY A 468 -17.14 -14.06 18.04
CA GLY A 468 -16.35 -15.09 18.72
C GLY A 468 -16.05 -16.34 17.88
N GLY A 469 -16.68 -16.51 16.69
CA GLY A 469 -16.55 -17.71 15.86
C GLY A 469 -15.40 -17.70 14.86
N ARG A 470 -14.45 -16.77 15.01
CA ARG A 470 -13.22 -16.77 14.21
C ARG A 470 -12.43 -18.03 14.52
N ARG A 471 -11.75 -18.58 13.51
CA ARG A 471 -10.79 -19.67 13.71
C ARG A 471 -9.88 -19.29 14.88
N THR A 472 -9.86 -20.14 15.90
CA THR A 472 -9.05 -19.96 17.11
C THR A 472 -8.02 -21.08 17.18
N GLY A 473 -6.98 -20.90 17.98
CA GLY A 473 -5.94 -21.90 18.16
C GLY A 473 -5.09 -22.16 16.91
N GLU A 474 -4.67 -23.39 16.72
CA GLU A 474 -3.67 -23.78 15.71
C GLU A 474 -4.04 -23.43 14.27
N ALA A 475 -5.32 -23.56 13.88
CA ALA A 475 -5.77 -23.20 12.53
C ALA A 475 -5.58 -21.70 12.25
N ARG A 476 -5.69 -20.87 13.29
CA ARG A 476 -5.46 -19.44 13.17
C ARG A 476 -3.99 -19.08 13.09
N GLU A 477 -3.14 -19.72 13.90
CA GLU A 477 -1.70 -19.57 13.83
C GLU A 477 -1.17 -19.88 12.42
N ILE A 478 -1.67 -20.96 11.81
CA ILE A 478 -1.31 -21.31 10.44
C ILE A 478 -1.76 -20.23 9.45
N ALA A 479 -3.00 -19.75 9.53
CA ALA A 479 -3.47 -18.69 8.63
C ALA A 479 -2.62 -17.42 8.75
N ASP A 480 -2.21 -17.06 9.96
CA ASP A 480 -1.32 -15.92 10.20
C ASP A 480 0.11 -16.19 9.69
N SER A 481 0.62 -17.42 9.80
CA SER A 481 1.92 -17.82 9.24
C SER A 481 1.94 -17.73 7.72
N LEU A 482 0.81 -18.03 7.05
CA LEU A 482 0.62 -17.83 5.61
C LEU A 482 0.45 -16.35 5.21
N GLY A 483 0.28 -15.46 6.18
CA GLY A 483 0.12 -14.02 5.96
C GLY A 483 -1.21 -13.58 5.35
N VAL A 484 -2.21 -14.47 5.31
CA VAL A 484 -3.51 -14.20 4.71
C VAL A 484 -4.55 -13.74 5.75
N GLY A 485 -5.56 -12.99 5.32
CA GLY A 485 -6.68 -12.58 6.17
C GLY A 485 -6.32 -11.55 7.25
N MET A 486 -5.39 -10.64 6.97
CA MET A 486 -4.96 -9.55 7.84
C MET A 486 -5.19 -8.15 7.23
N ASP A 487 -6.04 -8.05 6.23
CA ASP A 487 -6.26 -6.79 5.50
C ASP A 487 -6.98 -5.75 6.34
N ALA A 488 -7.85 -6.21 7.27
CA ALA A 488 -8.54 -5.31 8.21
C ALA A 488 -7.57 -4.52 9.08
N LEU A 489 -6.40 -5.09 9.44
CA LEU A 489 -5.36 -4.39 10.17
C LEU A 489 -4.77 -3.22 9.38
N MET A 490 -4.57 -3.43 8.09
CA MET A 490 -3.86 -2.48 7.21
C MET A 490 -4.79 -1.47 6.54
N ALA A 491 -6.11 -1.55 6.78
CA ALA A 491 -7.09 -0.84 5.94
C ALA A 491 -6.91 -1.10 4.43
N SER A 492 -6.24 -2.22 4.07
CA SER A 492 -5.96 -2.60 2.68
C SER A 492 -7.23 -2.92 1.90
N VAL A 493 -8.35 -3.17 2.59
CA VAL A 493 -9.68 -3.22 1.97
C VAL A 493 -10.01 -1.88 1.30
N GLN A 494 -9.56 -0.75 1.85
CA GLN A 494 -9.69 0.55 1.19
C GLN A 494 -8.91 0.62 -0.12
N SER A 495 -7.69 0.10 -0.16
CA SER A 495 -6.86 0.12 -1.36
C SER A 495 -7.48 -0.68 -2.50
N ARG A 496 -8.28 -1.72 -2.19
CA ARG A 496 -9.05 -2.49 -3.17
C ARG A 496 -10.02 -1.61 -3.98
N PHE A 497 -10.59 -0.59 -3.35
CA PHE A 497 -11.60 0.27 -3.96
C PHE A 497 -11.10 1.66 -4.33
N LEU A 498 -10.13 2.19 -3.59
CA LEU A 498 -9.68 3.58 -3.70
C LEU A 498 -8.27 3.74 -4.30
N GLY A 499 -7.51 2.64 -4.39
CA GLY A 499 -6.07 2.73 -4.64
C GLY A 499 -5.31 3.35 -3.46
N ASN A 500 -3.99 3.53 -3.62
CA ASN A 500 -3.11 4.04 -2.56
C ASN A 500 -3.14 5.57 -2.41
N ASP A 501 -4.29 6.23 -2.55
CA ASP A 501 -4.39 7.68 -2.44
C ASP A 501 -4.36 8.16 -0.98
N ALA A 502 -3.17 8.40 -0.46
CA ALA A 502 -2.92 8.83 0.93
C ALA A 502 -3.12 10.33 1.19
N LEU A 503 -3.69 11.09 0.24
CA LEU A 503 -3.73 12.56 0.30
C LEU A 503 -4.82 13.14 1.23
N ASP A 504 -5.76 12.33 1.71
CA ASP A 504 -6.87 12.81 2.53
C ASP A 504 -7.18 11.90 3.72
N GLY A 505 -6.79 12.34 4.92
CA GLY A 505 -7.08 11.64 6.17
C GLY A 505 -8.55 11.66 6.60
N GLN A 506 -9.35 12.65 6.17
CA GLN A 506 -10.75 12.80 6.61
C GLN A 506 -11.72 11.97 5.76
N GLY A 507 -11.59 12.01 4.45
CA GLY A 507 -12.43 11.20 3.56
C GLY A 507 -12.17 9.71 3.71
N SER A 508 -10.92 9.30 3.93
CA SER A 508 -10.55 7.90 4.17
C SER A 508 -11.16 7.34 5.47
N SER A 509 -11.34 8.17 6.49
CA SER A 509 -12.00 7.79 7.74
C SER A 509 -13.47 7.40 7.54
N ALA A 510 -14.19 8.12 6.67
CA ALA A 510 -15.58 7.79 6.34
C ALA A 510 -15.69 6.46 5.60
N VAL A 511 -14.77 6.19 4.67
CA VAL A 511 -14.71 4.89 3.96
C VAL A 511 -14.38 3.76 4.94
N SER A 512 -13.38 3.93 5.81
CA SER A 512 -13.03 2.95 6.84
C SER A 512 -14.21 2.63 7.76
N TRP A 513 -14.97 3.63 8.15
CA TRP A 513 -16.17 3.46 8.95
C TRP A 513 -17.23 2.63 8.21
N VAL A 514 -17.54 2.96 6.95
CA VAL A 514 -18.49 2.21 6.12
C VAL A 514 -18.04 0.76 5.96
N MET A 515 -16.77 0.50 5.63
CA MET A 515 -16.22 -0.85 5.48
C MET A 515 -16.35 -1.70 6.76
N ARG A 516 -16.23 -1.03 7.92
CA ARG A 516 -16.38 -1.70 9.21
C ARG A 516 -17.82 -2.05 9.52
N VAL A 517 -18.74 -1.07 9.39
CA VAL A 517 -20.15 -1.27 9.74
C VAL A 517 -20.88 -2.19 8.77
N THR A 518 -20.46 -2.23 7.51
CA THR A 518 -21.01 -3.16 6.50
C THR A 518 -20.47 -4.57 6.63
N GLY A 519 -19.44 -4.81 7.46
CA GLY A 519 -18.78 -6.11 7.58
C GLY A 519 -17.86 -6.48 6.41
N MET A 520 -17.56 -5.52 5.52
CA MET A 520 -16.72 -5.76 4.35
C MET A 520 -15.30 -6.19 4.72
N ASN A 521 -14.72 -5.59 5.77
CA ASN A 521 -13.41 -5.98 6.28
C ASN A 521 -13.38 -7.45 6.72
N TRP A 522 -14.41 -7.87 7.46
CA TRP A 522 -14.55 -9.26 7.88
C TRP A 522 -14.70 -10.20 6.69
N MET A 523 -15.56 -9.87 5.73
CA MET A 523 -15.81 -10.69 4.54
C MET A 523 -14.54 -10.89 3.72
N ASN A 524 -13.79 -9.81 3.48
CA ASN A 524 -12.55 -9.86 2.72
C ASN A 524 -11.48 -10.71 3.42
N ASP A 525 -11.27 -10.52 4.74
CA ASP A 525 -10.31 -11.32 5.52
C ASP A 525 -10.69 -12.79 5.54
N SER A 526 -11.98 -13.11 5.73
CA SER A 526 -12.47 -14.48 5.75
C SER A 526 -12.30 -15.18 4.41
N LEU A 527 -12.61 -14.50 3.30
CA LEU A 527 -12.40 -15.03 1.95
C LEU A 527 -10.92 -15.30 1.66
N LYS A 528 -10.05 -14.35 1.93
CA LYS A 528 -8.59 -14.51 1.71
C LYS A 528 -8.02 -15.63 2.59
N THR A 529 -8.45 -15.72 3.84
CA THR A 529 -8.08 -16.83 4.73
C THR A 529 -8.53 -18.17 4.18
N ALA A 530 -9.78 -18.26 3.73
CA ALA A 530 -10.33 -19.50 3.15
C ALA A 530 -9.53 -19.93 1.91
N VAL A 531 -9.21 -19.01 1.02
CA VAL A 531 -8.39 -19.25 -0.18
C VAL A 531 -6.98 -19.72 0.21
N GLY A 532 -6.29 -19.00 1.08
CA GLY A 532 -4.92 -19.36 1.50
C GLY A 532 -4.84 -20.72 2.18
N MET A 533 -5.80 -21.03 3.05
CA MET A 533 -5.88 -22.34 3.72
C MET A 533 -6.23 -23.46 2.72
N THR A 534 -7.10 -23.21 1.74
CA THR A 534 -7.41 -24.18 0.68
C THR A 534 -6.18 -24.47 -0.17
N LEU A 535 -5.44 -23.43 -0.57
CA LEU A 535 -4.19 -23.57 -1.31
C LEU A 535 -3.14 -24.34 -0.51
N SER A 536 -2.94 -23.97 0.76
CA SER A 536 -1.97 -24.65 1.65
C SER A 536 -2.32 -26.13 1.81
N ASN A 537 -3.60 -26.46 2.04
CA ASN A 537 -4.05 -27.85 2.14
C ASN A 537 -3.83 -28.63 0.83
N TYR A 538 -4.13 -28.03 -0.31
CA TYR A 538 -3.94 -28.64 -1.62
C TYR A 538 -2.45 -28.98 -1.87
N ILE A 539 -1.56 -28.04 -1.59
CA ILE A 539 -0.10 -28.26 -1.75
C ILE A 539 0.42 -29.24 -0.72
N ALA A 540 0.00 -29.16 0.54
CA ALA A 540 0.44 -30.07 1.61
C ALA A 540 0.03 -31.53 1.37
N LYS A 541 -1.09 -31.78 0.68
CA LYS A 541 -1.44 -33.15 0.23
C LYS A 541 -0.44 -33.74 -0.79
N GLN A 542 0.36 -32.89 -1.42
CA GLN A 542 1.35 -33.27 -2.42
C GLN A 542 2.79 -33.27 -1.86
N SER A 543 2.98 -33.17 -0.54
CA SER A 543 4.29 -33.06 0.12
C SER A 543 5.24 -34.25 -0.15
N GLY A 544 4.70 -35.43 -0.52
CA GLY A 544 5.51 -36.57 -0.93
C GLY A 544 6.07 -36.52 -2.36
N LYS A 545 5.68 -35.54 -3.18
CA LYS A 545 6.15 -35.39 -4.55
C LYS A 545 7.41 -34.50 -4.60
N LYS A 546 8.25 -34.70 -5.63
CA LYS A 546 9.29 -33.73 -5.98
C LYS A 546 8.63 -32.52 -6.67
N PHE A 547 9.27 -31.34 -6.58
CA PHE A 547 8.78 -30.11 -7.22
C PHE A 547 8.50 -30.29 -8.72
N SER A 548 9.36 -31.02 -9.43
CA SER A 548 9.21 -31.35 -10.85
C SER A 548 8.02 -32.26 -11.16
N GLN A 549 7.49 -32.98 -10.19
CA GLN A 549 6.34 -33.90 -10.31
C GLN A 549 5.00 -33.23 -10.00
N LEU A 550 5.03 -31.97 -9.55
CA LEU A 550 3.82 -31.19 -9.39
C LEU A 550 3.16 -30.94 -10.76
N GLU A 551 1.83 -30.79 -10.77
CA GLU A 551 1.13 -30.37 -11.98
C GLU A 551 1.71 -29.07 -12.54
N THR A 552 1.77 -28.97 -13.86
CA THR A 552 2.39 -27.82 -14.54
C THR A 552 1.75 -26.48 -14.10
N SER A 553 0.45 -26.45 -13.88
CA SER A 553 -0.30 -25.27 -13.45
C SER A 553 0.20 -24.72 -12.12
N ILE A 554 0.20 -25.56 -11.06
CA ILE A 554 0.67 -25.15 -9.74
C ILE A 554 2.17 -24.85 -9.72
N ARG A 555 2.96 -25.66 -10.42
CA ARG A 555 4.42 -25.44 -10.50
C ARG A 555 4.74 -24.10 -11.17
N THR A 556 4.12 -23.80 -12.31
CA THR A 556 4.31 -22.52 -13.03
C THR A 556 3.88 -21.33 -12.14
N GLU A 557 2.79 -21.49 -11.40
CA GLU A 557 2.33 -20.48 -10.46
C GLU A 557 3.35 -20.25 -9.33
N MET A 558 3.83 -21.30 -8.69
CA MET A 558 4.87 -21.22 -7.65
C MET A 558 6.16 -20.58 -8.18
N GLU A 559 6.62 -21.01 -9.36
CA GLU A 559 7.80 -20.45 -10.02
C GLU A 559 7.63 -18.95 -10.35
N ALA A 560 6.42 -18.49 -10.69
CA ALA A 560 6.16 -17.08 -10.96
C ALA A 560 6.37 -16.18 -9.73
N TYR A 561 6.27 -16.74 -8.52
CA TYR A 561 6.60 -16.06 -7.27
C TYR A 561 8.03 -16.34 -6.79
N GLY A 562 8.85 -17.03 -7.59
CA GLY A 562 10.23 -17.34 -7.25
C GLY A 562 10.42 -18.51 -6.31
N ILE A 563 9.39 -19.35 -6.12
CA ILE A 563 9.52 -20.58 -5.33
C ILE A 563 10.43 -21.56 -6.07
N THR A 564 11.47 -21.98 -5.42
CA THR A 564 12.47 -22.95 -5.92
C THR A 564 12.15 -24.37 -5.44
N PRO A 565 12.80 -25.40 -6.02
CA PRO A 565 12.71 -26.75 -5.47
C PRO A 565 13.15 -26.86 -4.01
N GLU A 566 14.12 -26.05 -3.61
CA GLU A 566 14.62 -25.95 -2.22
C GLU A 566 13.56 -25.34 -1.31
N ASP A 567 12.89 -24.25 -1.74
CA ASP A 567 11.78 -23.66 -0.98
C ASP A 567 10.64 -24.66 -0.80
N PHE A 568 10.30 -25.43 -1.85
CA PHE A 568 9.27 -26.46 -1.75
C PHE A 568 9.65 -27.57 -0.78
N LYS A 569 10.93 -27.94 -0.71
CA LYS A 569 11.43 -28.88 0.29
C LYS A 569 11.30 -28.31 1.72
N LEU A 570 11.60 -27.03 1.93
CA LEU A 570 11.39 -26.35 3.22
C LEU A 570 9.91 -26.33 3.59
N MET A 571 9.00 -26.01 2.66
CA MET A 571 7.55 -26.06 2.87
C MET A 571 7.11 -27.46 3.34
N ASN A 572 7.59 -28.51 2.68
CA ASN A 572 7.23 -29.88 3.03
C ASN A 572 7.73 -30.29 4.42
N GLY A 573 8.84 -29.69 4.90
CA GLY A 573 9.39 -29.90 6.24
C GLY A 573 8.56 -29.29 7.39
N VAL A 574 7.65 -28.36 7.09
CA VAL A 574 6.86 -27.62 8.08
C VAL A 574 5.35 -27.89 7.95
N VAL A 575 4.98 -29.05 7.41
CA VAL A 575 3.58 -29.46 7.32
C VAL A 575 3.06 -29.88 8.69
N ARG A 576 1.94 -29.27 9.12
CA ARG A 576 1.20 -29.59 10.35
C ARG A 576 -0.19 -30.08 10.02
N GLU A 577 -0.72 -31.00 10.83
CA GLU A 577 -2.10 -31.47 10.71
C GLU A 577 -2.97 -30.79 11.78
N VAL A 578 -4.02 -30.13 11.32
CA VAL A 578 -5.00 -29.43 12.16
C VAL A 578 -6.40 -29.79 11.68
N ASP A 579 -7.28 -30.24 12.57
CA ASP A 579 -8.66 -30.66 12.27
C ASP A 579 -8.73 -31.68 11.13
N GLY A 580 -7.80 -32.65 11.10
CA GLY A 580 -7.72 -33.72 10.08
C GLY A 580 -7.29 -33.22 8.68
N LYS A 581 -6.75 -32.01 8.57
CA LYS A 581 -6.21 -31.43 7.32
C LYS A 581 -4.76 -31.02 7.49
N LYS A 582 -3.98 -31.15 6.43
CA LYS A 582 -2.57 -30.77 6.40
C LYS A 582 -2.39 -29.35 5.88
N TYR A 583 -1.55 -28.57 6.53
CA TYR A 583 -1.24 -27.19 6.19
C TYR A 583 0.25 -26.91 6.41
N HIS A 584 0.77 -25.84 5.79
CA HIS A 584 2.14 -25.39 5.99
C HIS A 584 2.19 -24.33 7.10
N ASP A 585 3.06 -24.52 8.08
CA ASP A 585 3.40 -23.51 9.08
C ASP A 585 4.67 -22.77 8.65
N ILE A 586 4.49 -21.70 7.88
CA ILE A 586 5.62 -20.98 7.28
C ILE A 586 6.49 -20.29 8.33
N SER A 587 5.94 -19.99 9.50
CA SER A 587 6.70 -19.39 10.61
C SER A 587 7.80 -20.31 11.19
N ALA A 588 7.69 -21.60 10.93
CA ALA A 588 8.68 -22.60 11.37
C ALA A 588 9.88 -22.76 10.38
N ILE A 589 9.90 -22.02 9.27
CA ILE A 589 11.03 -22.01 8.35
C ILE A 589 12.08 -21.01 8.84
N ASP A 590 13.34 -21.42 9.02
CA ASP A 590 14.41 -20.53 9.50
C ASP A 590 14.91 -19.55 8.42
N ASP A 591 14.84 -19.93 7.14
CA ASP A 591 15.28 -19.08 6.02
C ASP A 591 14.27 -17.97 5.76
N LEU A 592 14.61 -16.75 6.17
CA LEU A 592 13.78 -15.57 6.05
C LEU A 592 13.50 -15.17 4.59
N ASP A 593 14.46 -15.38 3.68
CA ASP A 593 14.26 -15.07 2.26
C ASP A 593 13.28 -16.09 1.61
N ALA A 594 13.36 -17.36 2.02
CA ALA A 594 12.37 -18.37 1.63
C ALA A 594 10.97 -18.03 2.19
N GLN A 595 10.88 -17.64 3.47
CA GLN A 595 9.62 -17.18 4.05
C GLN A 595 9.00 -16.02 3.25
N ILE A 596 9.81 -15.02 2.83
CA ILE A 596 9.34 -13.87 2.03
C ILE A 596 8.74 -14.34 0.70
N ARG A 597 9.43 -15.26 -0.01
CA ARG A 597 8.92 -15.80 -1.28
C ARG A 597 7.62 -16.58 -1.09
N ILE A 598 7.58 -17.46 -0.11
CA ILE A 598 6.43 -18.31 0.19
C ILE A 598 5.23 -17.46 0.64
N ASN A 599 5.42 -16.52 1.55
CA ASN A 599 4.36 -15.61 1.97
C ASN A 599 3.88 -14.70 0.82
N GLY A 600 4.79 -14.25 -0.02
CA GLY A 600 4.45 -13.52 -1.25
C GLY A 600 3.57 -14.34 -2.19
N PHE A 601 3.83 -15.64 -2.32
CA PHE A 601 3.03 -16.57 -3.09
C PHE A 601 1.62 -16.74 -2.51
N PHE A 602 1.47 -17.08 -1.22
CA PHE A 602 0.15 -17.28 -0.62
C PHE A 602 -0.68 -15.98 -0.62
N THR A 603 -0.06 -14.86 -0.27
CA THR A 603 -0.75 -13.56 -0.24
C THR A 603 -1.12 -13.10 -1.65
N GLY A 604 -0.20 -13.19 -2.60
CA GLY A 604 -0.45 -12.79 -3.99
C GLY A 604 -1.51 -13.67 -4.66
N PHE A 605 -1.51 -14.98 -4.37
CA PHE A 605 -2.58 -15.87 -4.85
C PHE A 605 -3.94 -15.48 -4.25
N ALA A 606 -4.01 -15.24 -2.94
CA ALA A 606 -5.24 -14.81 -2.28
C ALA A 606 -5.73 -13.45 -2.82
N ASP A 607 -4.82 -12.51 -3.07
CA ASP A 607 -5.13 -11.20 -3.67
C ASP A 607 -5.68 -11.33 -5.09
N SER A 608 -5.13 -12.23 -5.90
CA SER A 608 -5.64 -12.50 -7.25
C SER A 608 -7.02 -13.19 -7.25
N ALA A 609 -7.26 -14.06 -6.28
CA ALA A 609 -8.52 -14.76 -6.11
C ALA A 609 -9.66 -13.84 -5.60
N ILE A 610 -9.32 -12.88 -4.73
CA ILE A 610 -10.26 -11.90 -4.16
C ILE A 610 -10.07 -10.50 -4.80
N LEU A 611 -9.64 -10.47 -6.02
CA LEU A 611 -9.53 -9.32 -6.93
C LEU A 611 -9.04 -8.02 -6.24
N THR A 612 -7.92 -8.11 -5.56
CA THR A 612 -7.23 -6.94 -5.00
C THR A 612 -6.35 -6.32 -6.10
N PRO A 613 -6.52 -5.03 -6.45
CA PRO A 613 -5.75 -4.38 -7.49
C PRO A 613 -4.24 -4.42 -7.20
N GLY A 614 -3.46 -4.90 -8.16
CA GLY A 614 -2.00 -4.86 -8.12
C GLY A 614 -1.44 -3.61 -8.78
N ALA A 615 -0.11 -3.45 -8.77
CA ALA A 615 0.57 -2.28 -9.32
C ALA A 615 0.23 -2.02 -10.79
N ARG A 616 0.10 -3.05 -11.61
CA ARG A 616 -0.27 -2.92 -13.03
C ARG A 616 -1.68 -2.36 -13.23
N SER A 617 -2.66 -2.86 -12.48
CA SER A 617 -4.04 -2.38 -12.55
C SER A 617 -4.16 -0.97 -12.00
N ASN A 618 -3.41 -0.62 -10.96
CA ASN A 618 -3.35 0.72 -10.40
C ASN A 618 -2.77 1.72 -11.41
N VAL A 619 -1.63 1.40 -12.04
CA VAL A 619 -1.03 2.25 -13.07
C VAL A 619 -1.97 2.43 -14.26
N PHE A 620 -2.66 1.37 -14.70
CA PHE A 620 -3.65 1.49 -15.78
C PHE A 620 -4.81 2.41 -15.39
N SER A 621 -5.30 2.31 -14.16
CA SER A 621 -6.42 3.11 -13.67
C SER A 621 -6.05 4.57 -13.40
N ARG A 622 -4.79 4.86 -13.08
CA ARG A 622 -4.30 6.23 -12.84
C ARG A 622 -3.73 6.90 -14.08
N GLY A 623 -2.96 6.17 -14.86
CA GLY A 623 -2.48 6.47 -16.22
C GLY A 623 -1.71 7.77 -16.49
N LEU A 624 -1.77 8.77 -15.61
CA LEU A 624 -1.28 10.13 -15.85
C LEU A 624 -0.74 10.76 -14.55
N ASP A 625 0.08 11.82 -14.71
CA ASP A 625 0.65 12.57 -13.59
C ASP A 625 -0.43 13.28 -12.78
N ARG A 626 -0.47 13.03 -11.47
CA ARG A 626 -1.43 13.60 -10.51
C ARG A 626 -1.33 15.15 -10.46
N GLY A 627 -2.47 15.80 -10.21
CA GLY A 627 -2.55 17.25 -10.03
C GLY A 627 -2.73 18.04 -11.32
N THR A 628 -2.83 17.39 -12.48
CA THR A 628 -3.27 18.02 -13.73
C THR A 628 -4.77 17.80 -13.93
N VAL A 629 -5.45 18.74 -14.62
CA VAL A 629 -6.90 18.62 -14.90
C VAL A 629 -7.23 17.33 -15.65
N LYS A 630 -6.41 16.96 -16.63
CA LYS A 630 -6.60 15.73 -17.42
C LYS A 630 -6.47 14.48 -16.54
N SER A 631 -5.46 14.45 -15.68
CA SER A 631 -5.22 13.33 -14.77
C SER A 631 -6.35 13.18 -13.75
N GLU A 632 -6.77 14.28 -13.12
CA GLU A 632 -7.82 14.20 -12.11
C GLU A 632 -9.19 13.86 -12.72
N PHE A 633 -9.48 14.35 -13.92
CA PHE A 633 -10.67 13.92 -14.67
C PHE A 633 -10.62 12.41 -14.99
N PHE A 634 -9.49 11.90 -15.47
CA PHE A 634 -9.31 10.48 -15.73
C PHE A 634 -9.43 9.63 -14.44
N ASN A 635 -8.85 10.08 -13.34
CA ASN A 635 -8.97 9.43 -12.04
C ASN A 635 -10.43 9.37 -11.54
N LEU A 636 -11.19 10.44 -11.75
CA LEU A 636 -12.62 10.47 -11.42
C LEU A 636 -13.43 9.55 -12.34
N PHE A 637 -13.09 9.50 -13.62
CA PHE A 637 -13.70 8.61 -14.60
C PHE A 637 -13.45 7.13 -14.28
N MET A 638 -12.22 6.80 -13.89
CA MET A 638 -11.82 5.42 -13.51
C MET A 638 -12.24 5.03 -12.09
N HIS A 639 -12.84 5.96 -11.34
CA HIS A 639 -13.29 5.71 -9.98
C HIS A 639 -14.27 4.52 -9.92
N LEU A 640 -14.01 3.56 -9.01
CA LEU A 640 -14.74 2.29 -8.85
C LEU A 640 -14.70 1.33 -10.06
N LYS A 641 -13.92 1.66 -11.10
CA LYS A 641 -13.70 0.77 -12.26
C LYS A 641 -12.45 -0.10 -12.13
N SER A 642 -11.63 0.14 -11.10
CA SER A 642 -10.41 -0.64 -10.80
C SER A 642 -10.71 -2.14 -10.64
N PHE A 643 -11.86 -2.49 -10.04
CA PHE A 643 -12.32 -3.87 -9.94
C PHE A 643 -12.45 -4.54 -11.31
N SER A 644 -13.09 -3.88 -12.26
CA SER A 644 -13.28 -4.42 -13.61
C SER A 644 -11.98 -4.56 -14.39
N VAL A 645 -11.07 -3.61 -14.21
CA VAL A 645 -9.71 -3.69 -14.78
C VAL A 645 -8.95 -4.88 -14.18
N THR A 646 -9.00 -5.03 -12.85
CA THR A 646 -8.36 -6.16 -12.16
C THR A 646 -8.97 -7.50 -12.59
N TYR A 647 -10.29 -7.58 -12.72
CA TYR A 647 -10.97 -8.78 -13.23
C TYR A 647 -10.49 -9.15 -14.64
N GLY A 648 -10.40 -8.16 -15.53
CA GLY A 648 -9.87 -8.36 -16.88
C GLY A 648 -8.42 -8.83 -16.89
N MET A 649 -7.58 -8.26 -16.04
CA MET A 649 -6.15 -8.59 -15.96
C MET A 649 -5.91 -9.94 -15.25
N GLU A 650 -6.61 -10.21 -14.14
CA GLU A 650 -6.34 -11.37 -13.28
C GLU A 650 -7.13 -12.61 -13.68
N ILE A 651 -8.35 -12.49 -14.16
CA ILE A 651 -9.19 -13.64 -14.52
C ILE A 651 -9.19 -13.87 -16.03
N LEU A 652 -9.60 -12.88 -16.82
CA LEU A 652 -9.74 -13.08 -18.27
C LEU A 652 -8.37 -13.27 -18.95
N SER A 653 -7.39 -12.42 -18.65
CA SER A 653 -6.06 -12.52 -19.26
C SER A 653 -5.34 -13.85 -18.94
N ARG A 654 -5.52 -14.37 -17.72
CA ARG A 654 -4.99 -15.69 -17.32
C ARG A 654 -5.70 -16.82 -18.05
N GLY A 655 -7.03 -16.76 -18.13
CA GLY A 655 -7.83 -17.74 -18.83
C GLY A 655 -7.46 -17.91 -20.31
N PHE A 656 -7.00 -16.82 -20.93
CA PHE A 656 -6.52 -16.83 -22.32
C PHE A 656 -5.01 -17.07 -22.44
N SER A 657 -4.29 -17.31 -21.33
CA SER A 657 -2.85 -17.58 -21.38
C SER A 657 -2.52 -18.90 -22.07
N LYS A 658 -1.28 -19.04 -22.56
CA LYS A 658 -0.79 -20.28 -23.19
C LYS A 658 -0.86 -21.48 -22.25
N ALA A 659 -0.68 -21.27 -20.93
CA ALA A 659 -0.75 -22.33 -19.93
C ALA A 659 -2.13 -23.02 -19.86
N ASN A 660 -3.18 -22.31 -20.29
CA ASN A 660 -4.57 -22.79 -20.29
C ASN A 660 -5.12 -23.08 -21.71
N GLU A 661 -4.27 -23.27 -22.72
CA GLU A 661 -4.68 -23.36 -24.12
C GLU A 661 -5.69 -24.48 -24.42
N GLY A 662 -5.54 -25.63 -23.74
CA GLY A 662 -6.47 -26.77 -23.87
C GLY A 662 -7.78 -26.66 -23.07
N HIS A 663 -7.92 -25.67 -22.19
CA HIS A 663 -9.00 -25.55 -21.19
C HIS A 663 -9.82 -24.26 -21.33
N ARG A 664 -9.54 -23.42 -22.34
CA ARG A 664 -10.15 -22.09 -22.54
C ARG A 664 -11.68 -22.11 -22.56
N THR A 665 -12.28 -23.00 -23.31
CA THR A 665 -13.76 -23.13 -23.40
C THR A 665 -14.36 -23.53 -22.06
N GLY A 666 -13.77 -24.53 -21.40
CA GLY A 666 -14.21 -24.96 -20.06
C GLY A 666 -14.10 -23.87 -19.02
N MET A 667 -13.07 -23.02 -19.10
CA MET A 667 -12.90 -21.88 -18.21
C MET A 667 -13.95 -20.80 -18.45
N LEU A 668 -14.22 -20.43 -19.70
CA LEU A 668 -15.29 -19.48 -20.03
C LEU A 668 -16.66 -19.97 -19.52
N VAL A 669 -16.96 -21.24 -19.67
CA VAL A 669 -18.19 -21.83 -19.13
C VAL A 669 -18.23 -21.70 -17.61
N LYS A 670 -17.14 -21.96 -16.90
CA LYS A 670 -17.07 -21.81 -15.44
C LYS A 670 -17.24 -20.34 -15.01
N ILE A 671 -16.64 -19.39 -15.72
CA ILE A 671 -16.81 -17.95 -15.47
C ILE A 671 -18.28 -17.56 -15.61
N VAL A 672 -18.96 -17.99 -16.67
CA VAL A 672 -20.38 -17.70 -16.89
C VAL A 672 -21.26 -18.34 -15.82
N LEU A 673 -21.03 -19.61 -15.50
CA LEU A 673 -21.81 -20.34 -14.49
C LEU A 673 -21.65 -19.72 -13.09
N THR A 674 -20.42 -19.40 -12.67
CA THR A 674 -20.20 -18.77 -11.37
C THR A 674 -20.80 -17.37 -11.30
N SER A 675 -20.65 -16.57 -12.37
CA SER A 675 -21.27 -15.25 -12.45
C SER A 675 -22.79 -15.33 -12.39
N MET A 676 -23.40 -16.34 -13.03
CA MET A 676 -24.84 -16.55 -12.95
C MET A 676 -25.30 -16.93 -11.54
N VAL A 677 -24.65 -17.92 -10.91
CA VAL A 677 -25.07 -18.43 -9.59
C VAL A 677 -24.86 -17.37 -8.51
N TYR A 678 -23.66 -16.86 -8.37
CA TYR A 678 -23.34 -15.89 -7.30
C TYR A 678 -23.92 -14.52 -7.58
N GLY A 679 -24.04 -14.12 -8.84
CA GLY A 679 -24.70 -12.89 -9.23
C GLY A 679 -26.21 -12.92 -9.00
N TYR A 680 -26.87 -14.08 -9.22
CA TYR A 680 -28.28 -14.28 -8.86
C TYR A 680 -28.46 -14.17 -7.34
N LEU A 681 -27.63 -14.85 -6.56
CA LEU A 681 -27.69 -14.80 -5.10
C LEU A 681 -27.49 -13.36 -4.58
N ALA A 682 -26.48 -12.67 -5.07
CA ALA A 682 -26.20 -11.28 -4.71
C ALA A 682 -27.36 -10.34 -5.11
N SER A 683 -27.95 -10.53 -6.30
CA SER A 683 -29.09 -9.76 -6.78
C SER A 683 -30.33 -9.97 -5.93
N THR A 684 -30.61 -11.22 -5.58
CA THR A 684 -31.74 -11.62 -4.73
C THR A 684 -31.62 -11.00 -3.33
N ILE A 685 -30.45 -11.10 -2.70
CA ILE A 685 -30.19 -10.48 -1.39
C ILE A 685 -30.32 -8.95 -1.45
N LYS A 686 -29.83 -8.31 -2.54
CA LYS A 686 -29.99 -6.86 -2.75
C LYS A 686 -31.44 -6.44 -2.93
N ASP A 687 -32.27 -7.26 -3.58
CA ASP A 687 -33.70 -6.98 -3.73
C ASP A 687 -34.41 -7.11 -2.39
N LEU A 688 -34.18 -8.20 -1.65
CA LEU A 688 -34.72 -8.40 -0.30
C LEU A 688 -34.29 -7.26 0.66
N ALA A 689 -33.00 -6.87 0.62
CA ALA A 689 -32.50 -5.75 1.44
C ALA A 689 -33.14 -4.40 1.08
N LYS A 690 -33.76 -4.27 -0.11
CA LYS A 690 -34.51 -3.08 -0.53
C LYS A 690 -36.03 -3.23 -0.31
N GLY A 691 -36.47 -4.31 0.34
CA GLY A 691 -37.89 -4.64 0.51
C GLY A 691 -38.60 -4.97 -0.79
N LYS A 692 -37.87 -5.45 -1.81
CA LYS A 692 -38.43 -5.86 -3.10
C LYS A 692 -38.49 -7.39 -3.19
N GLU A 693 -39.50 -7.91 -3.81
CA GLU A 693 -39.54 -9.33 -4.14
C GLU A 693 -38.46 -9.68 -5.16
N PRO A 694 -37.76 -10.82 -4.99
CA PRO A 694 -36.83 -11.33 -5.99
C PRO A 694 -37.51 -11.53 -7.34
N MET A 695 -36.76 -11.26 -8.41
CA MET A 695 -37.31 -11.44 -9.76
C MET A 695 -37.62 -12.92 -10.06
N ASP A 696 -38.83 -13.20 -10.47
CA ASP A 696 -39.24 -14.55 -10.84
C ASP A 696 -38.48 -15.07 -12.05
N VAL A 697 -37.68 -16.14 -11.82
CA VAL A 697 -36.85 -16.77 -12.85
C VAL A 697 -37.68 -17.35 -13.99
N SER A 698 -38.84 -17.94 -13.65
CA SER A 698 -39.67 -18.61 -14.64
C SER A 698 -40.27 -17.65 -15.67
N LYS A 699 -40.64 -16.46 -15.23
CA LYS A 699 -41.26 -15.44 -16.10
C LYS A 699 -40.23 -14.53 -16.78
N ASN A 700 -39.03 -14.40 -16.24
CA ASN A 700 -38.06 -13.41 -16.67
C ASN A 700 -36.65 -13.97 -16.88
N TYR A 701 -36.52 -15.24 -17.32
CA TYR A 701 -35.25 -15.97 -17.41
C TYR A 701 -34.12 -15.16 -18.05
N GLY A 702 -34.34 -14.57 -19.23
CA GLY A 702 -33.30 -13.78 -19.92
C GLY A 702 -32.84 -12.50 -19.15
N LYS A 703 -33.79 -11.80 -18.49
CA LYS A 703 -33.47 -10.63 -17.66
C LYS A 703 -32.75 -11.03 -16.40
N VAL A 704 -33.17 -12.10 -15.75
CA VAL A 704 -32.53 -12.63 -14.54
C VAL A 704 -31.11 -13.08 -14.87
N MET A 705 -30.95 -13.87 -15.94
CA MET A 705 -29.64 -14.35 -16.39
C MET A 705 -28.69 -13.19 -16.71
N PHE A 706 -29.15 -12.22 -17.50
CA PHE A 706 -28.36 -11.04 -17.84
C PHE A 706 -27.96 -10.25 -16.58
N ARG A 707 -28.92 -9.97 -15.70
CA ARG A 707 -28.68 -9.27 -14.43
C ARG A 707 -27.70 -10.04 -13.54
N SER A 708 -27.79 -11.36 -13.48
CA SER A 708 -26.92 -12.22 -12.69
C SER A 708 -25.48 -12.20 -13.20
N ILE A 709 -25.27 -12.33 -14.51
CA ILE A 709 -23.93 -12.25 -15.12
C ILE A 709 -23.30 -10.88 -14.83
N MET A 710 -24.09 -9.82 -14.96
CA MET A 710 -23.62 -8.44 -14.68
C MET A 710 -23.27 -8.22 -13.21
N GLN A 711 -24.05 -8.77 -12.28
CA GLN A 711 -23.85 -8.64 -10.84
C GLN A 711 -22.75 -9.57 -10.31
N GLY A 712 -22.54 -10.73 -10.97
CA GLY A 712 -21.54 -11.73 -10.58
C GLY A 712 -20.09 -11.38 -10.95
N GLY A 713 -19.83 -10.18 -11.47
CA GLY A 713 -18.49 -9.71 -11.83
C GLY A 713 -18.02 -10.14 -13.22
N GLY A 714 -18.74 -11.05 -13.90
CA GLY A 714 -18.33 -11.58 -15.22
C GLY A 714 -18.28 -10.57 -16.35
N ALA A 715 -19.03 -9.47 -16.24
CA ALA A 715 -19.06 -8.44 -17.26
C ALA A 715 -18.34 -7.14 -16.84
N GLY A 716 -18.20 -6.88 -15.53
CA GLY A 716 -17.45 -5.73 -15.00
C GLY A 716 -17.71 -4.40 -15.74
N PHE A 717 -16.63 -3.68 -16.08
CA PHE A 717 -16.66 -2.45 -16.86
C PHE A 717 -17.36 -2.60 -18.23
N TYR A 718 -17.19 -3.75 -18.88
CA TYR A 718 -17.85 -4.03 -20.17
C TYR A 718 -19.35 -4.13 -20.00
N GLY A 719 -19.82 -4.64 -18.88
CA GLY A 719 -21.22 -4.69 -18.55
C GLY A 719 -21.88 -3.36 -18.37
N ASP A 720 -21.23 -2.42 -17.70
CA ASP A 720 -21.73 -1.04 -17.56
C ASP A 720 -21.83 -0.35 -18.92
N ILE A 721 -20.86 -0.60 -19.81
CA ILE A 721 -20.90 -0.08 -21.20
C ILE A 721 -22.03 -0.76 -21.99
N ILE A 722 -22.16 -2.07 -21.90
CA ILE A 722 -23.19 -2.85 -22.62
C ILE A 722 -24.59 -2.44 -22.12
N VAL A 723 -24.78 -2.30 -20.81
CA VAL A 723 -26.07 -1.81 -20.25
C VAL A 723 -26.34 -0.38 -20.66
N GLY A 724 -25.31 0.47 -20.71
CA GLY A 724 -25.44 1.86 -21.18
C GLY A 724 -25.79 1.99 -22.66
N LEU A 725 -25.31 1.03 -23.49
CA LEU A 725 -25.53 1.03 -24.94
C LEU A 725 -26.76 0.22 -25.38
N LEU A 726 -27.05 -0.91 -24.72
CA LEU A 726 -28.11 -1.85 -25.12
C LEU A 726 -29.32 -1.83 -24.18
N GLY A 727 -29.22 -1.20 -23.02
CA GLY A 727 -30.32 -1.10 -22.06
C GLY A 727 -31.48 -0.27 -22.61
N ASP A 728 -32.71 -0.79 -22.44
CA ASP A 728 -33.94 -0.09 -22.79
C ASP A 728 -33.97 1.31 -22.15
N LYS A 729 -33.85 2.31 -23.00
CA LYS A 729 -33.98 3.76 -22.78
C LYS A 729 -33.19 4.30 -21.58
N PRO A 730 -32.19 5.18 -21.79
CA PRO A 730 -31.62 5.98 -20.70
C PRO A 730 -32.79 6.61 -19.92
N ARG A 731 -32.77 6.46 -18.58
CA ARG A 731 -33.76 7.12 -17.73
C ARG A 731 -33.88 8.58 -18.16
N ARG A 732 -35.07 9.04 -18.43
CA ARG A 732 -35.31 10.40 -18.93
C ARG A 732 -34.53 11.41 -18.10
N GLY A 733 -33.46 11.99 -18.70
CA GLY A 733 -32.59 12.99 -18.10
C GLY A 733 -31.15 12.56 -17.80
N GLU A 734 -30.77 11.28 -18.01
CA GLU A 734 -29.38 10.83 -17.88
C GLU A 734 -28.74 10.73 -19.28
N GLY A 735 -27.74 11.57 -19.55
CA GLY A 735 -26.98 11.51 -20.81
C GLY A 735 -25.99 10.34 -20.80
N ALA A 736 -25.62 9.84 -21.99
CA ALA A 736 -24.62 8.79 -22.14
C ALA A 736 -23.30 9.10 -21.40
N ALA A 737 -22.92 10.37 -21.28
CA ALA A 737 -21.76 10.84 -20.53
C ALA A 737 -21.91 10.65 -19.01
N GLU A 738 -23.12 10.72 -18.45
CA GLU A 738 -23.38 10.48 -17.03
C GLU A 738 -23.27 8.98 -16.70
N ILE A 739 -23.72 8.14 -17.62
CA ILE A 739 -23.66 6.68 -17.48
C ILE A 739 -22.20 6.20 -17.63
N ALA A 740 -21.53 6.64 -18.68
CA ALA A 740 -20.15 6.26 -18.96
C ALA A 740 -19.14 6.87 -17.96
N GLY A 741 -19.37 8.09 -17.48
CA GLY A 741 -18.49 8.83 -16.58
C GLY A 741 -18.45 8.30 -15.14
N GLY A 742 -19.40 7.44 -14.74
CA GLY A 742 -19.52 6.95 -13.38
C GLY A 742 -20.12 7.96 -12.41
N HIS A 743 -20.25 7.55 -11.14
CA HIS A 743 -21.02 8.28 -10.12
C HIS A 743 -20.52 9.71 -9.86
N VAL A 744 -19.21 9.91 -9.73
CA VAL A 744 -18.64 11.23 -9.41
C VAL A 744 -18.81 12.19 -10.58
N ILE A 745 -18.44 11.76 -11.78
CA ILE A 745 -18.57 12.57 -12.99
C ILE A 745 -20.05 12.84 -13.30
N GLY A 746 -20.92 11.86 -13.17
CA GLY A 746 -22.36 12.03 -13.32
C GLY A 746 -22.93 13.07 -12.38
N ASN A 747 -22.50 13.09 -11.12
CA ASN A 747 -22.91 14.10 -10.14
C ASN A 747 -22.35 15.49 -10.47
N LEU A 748 -21.11 15.60 -10.95
CA LEU A 748 -20.55 16.87 -11.43
C LEU A 748 -21.34 17.44 -12.61
N PHE A 749 -21.72 16.60 -13.58
CA PHE A 749 -22.58 17.04 -14.69
C PHE A 749 -23.97 17.50 -14.23
N ARG A 750 -24.56 16.81 -13.24
CA ARG A 750 -25.86 17.23 -12.65
C ARG A 750 -25.73 18.57 -11.95
N LEU A 751 -24.68 18.78 -11.15
CA LEU A 751 -24.42 20.06 -10.49
C LEU A 751 -24.12 21.16 -11.52
N GLY A 752 -23.42 20.88 -12.60
CA GLY A 752 -23.16 21.84 -13.69
C GLY A 752 -24.41 22.33 -14.39
N LYS A 753 -25.55 21.62 -14.31
CA LYS A 753 -26.85 22.03 -14.83
C LYS A 753 -27.65 22.93 -13.86
N VAL A 754 -27.26 22.96 -12.58
CA VAL A 754 -28.00 23.73 -11.54
C VAL A 754 -28.03 25.23 -11.84
N PRO A 755 -26.92 25.90 -12.23
CA PRO A 755 -26.95 27.31 -12.60
C PRO A 755 -27.96 27.61 -13.71
N GLN A 756 -28.04 26.77 -14.75
CA GLN A 756 -29.01 26.93 -15.84
C GLN A 756 -30.46 26.81 -15.32
N MET A 757 -30.74 25.89 -14.39
CA MET A 757 -32.06 25.76 -13.76
C MET A 757 -32.41 26.99 -12.93
N LEU A 758 -31.43 27.57 -12.20
CA LEU A 758 -31.63 28.80 -11.45
C LEU A 758 -31.89 30.01 -12.38
N PHE A 759 -31.18 30.11 -13.50
CA PHE A 759 -31.44 31.16 -14.52
C PHE A 759 -32.79 31.02 -15.20
N SER A 760 -33.33 29.78 -15.31
CA SER A 760 -34.68 29.54 -15.85
C SER A 760 -35.76 29.56 -14.79
N GLU A 761 -35.48 30.04 -13.58
CA GLU A 761 -36.39 30.12 -12.42
C GLU A 761 -37.01 28.80 -11.98
N ASP A 762 -36.42 27.65 -12.37
CA ASP A 762 -36.86 26.32 -11.97
C ASP A 762 -36.19 25.91 -10.61
N TYR A 763 -36.53 26.67 -9.57
CA TYR A 763 -35.92 26.52 -8.24
C TYR A 763 -36.15 25.12 -7.61
N ASP A 764 -37.33 24.54 -7.79
CA ASP A 764 -37.67 23.22 -7.26
C ASP A 764 -36.81 22.13 -7.89
N ARG A 765 -36.52 22.25 -9.17
CA ARG A 765 -35.71 21.31 -9.91
C ARG A 765 -34.24 21.50 -9.56
N ALA A 766 -33.77 22.74 -9.38
CA ALA A 766 -32.43 23.03 -8.90
C ALA A 766 -32.21 22.47 -7.48
N ALA A 767 -33.11 22.75 -6.54
CA ALA A 767 -33.06 22.25 -5.18
C ALA A 767 -33.14 20.72 -5.11
N SER A 768 -34.07 20.11 -5.86
CA SER A 768 -34.18 18.63 -5.92
C SER A 768 -32.94 17.96 -6.55
N THR A 769 -32.30 18.59 -7.52
CA THR A 769 -31.06 18.09 -8.14
C THR A 769 -29.90 18.19 -7.18
N THR A 770 -29.72 19.31 -6.51
CA THR A 770 -28.68 19.52 -5.49
C THR A 770 -28.85 18.54 -4.33
N TYR A 771 -30.09 18.39 -3.83
CA TYR A 771 -30.39 17.42 -2.76
C TYR A 771 -30.05 15.98 -3.16
N ARG A 772 -30.40 15.54 -4.38
CA ARG A 772 -30.08 14.19 -4.85
C ARG A 772 -28.58 13.95 -4.91
N VAL A 773 -27.82 14.94 -5.38
CA VAL A 773 -26.37 14.84 -5.42
C VAL A 773 -25.81 14.79 -4.00
N ALA A 774 -26.24 15.67 -3.11
CA ALA A 774 -25.81 15.66 -1.70
C ALA A 774 -26.12 14.30 -1.04
N LYS A 775 -27.36 13.79 -1.18
CA LYS A 775 -27.72 12.46 -0.69
C LYS A 775 -26.85 11.36 -1.25
N SER A 776 -26.54 11.40 -2.54
CA SER A 776 -25.74 10.37 -3.22
C SER A 776 -24.27 10.37 -2.78
N MET A 777 -23.79 11.44 -2.16
CA MET A 777 -22.43 11.58 -1.61
C MET A 777 -22.40 11.46 -0.08
N LEU A 778 -23.54 11.26 0.58
CA LEU A 778 -23.60 11.14 2.02
C LEU A 778 -23.04 9.78 2.48
N PRO A 779 -21.99 9.76 3.32
CA PRO A 779 -21.42 8.51 3.83
C PRO A 779 -22.47 7.66 4.57
N GLY A 780 -22.55 6.38 4.22
CA GLY A 780 -23.48 5.45 4.85
C GLY A 780 -24.93 5.48 4.35
N ALA A 781 -25.30 6.40 3.45
CA ALA A 781 -26.67 6.49 2.91
C ALA A 781 -27.14 5.20 2.21
N ASN A 782 -26.22 4.38 1.74
CA ASN A 782 -26.49 3.12 1.04
C ASN A 782 -26.12 1.87 1.85
N ILE A 783 -25.97 1.97 3.17
CA ILE A 783 -25.76 0.79 4.04
C ILE A 783 -26.95 -0.15 3.85
N PHE A 784 -26.69 -1.37 3.40
CA PHE A 784 -27.71 -2.29 2.86
C PHE A 784 -28.83 -2.63 3.86
N TYR A 785 -28.50 -2.74 5.15
CA TYR A 785 -29.49 -3.03 6.22
C TYR A 785 -30.16 -1.78 6.81
N ALA A 786 -29.62 -0.59 6.62
CA ALA A 786 -30.14 0.68 7.15
C ALA A 786 -30.81 1.55 6.07
N ARG A 787 -30.51 1.30 4.79
CA ARG A 787 -30.94 2.14 3.69
C ARG A 787 -32.46 2.33 3.64
N TRP A 788 -33.21 1.26 3.82
CA TRP A 788 -34.69 1.33 3.76
C TRP A 788 -35.24 2.25 4.86
N ALA A 789 -34.74 2.08 6.09
CA ALA A 789 -35.16 2.92 7.21
C ALA A 789 -34.75 4.39 6.98
N LEU A 790 -33.53 4.65 6.51
CA LEU A 790 -33.05 6.00 6.20
C LEU A 790 -33.85 6.64 5.06
N ASP A 791 -34.17 5.89 4.01
CA ASP A 791 -34.98 6.37 2.89
C ASP A 791 -36.39 6.75 3.38
N TYR A 792 -37.06 5.88 4.16
CA TYR A 792 -38.41 6.09 4.64
C TYR A 792 -38.50 7.20 5.70
N LEU A 793 -37.66 7.15 6.74
CA LEU A 793 -37.77 8.04 7.88
C LEU A 793 -37.22 9.46 7.62
N LEU A 794 -36.20 9.56 6.77
CA LEU A 794 -35.48 10.82 6.58
C LEU A 794 -35.55 11.33 5.15
N PHE A 795 -35.06 10.54 4.17
CA PHE A 795 -34.81 11.05 2.85
C PHE A 795 -36.07 11.31 2.01
N TRP A 796 -37.10 10.49 2.16
CA TRP A 796 -38.38 10.70 1.46
C TRP A 796 -39.14 11.92 2.02
N ASN A 797 -39.13 12.08 3.35
CA ASN A 797 -39.73 13.25 3.97
C ASN A 797 -39.04 14.56 3.56
N MET A 798 -37.70 14.56 3.54
CA MET A 798 -36.93 15.70 3.04
C MET A 798 -37.20 15.99 1.55
N GLN A 799 -37.31 14.94 0.73
CA GLN A 799 -37.56 15.09 -0.71
C GLN A 799 -39.00 15.61 -0.96
N GLU A 800 -39.97 15.18 -0.16
CA GLU A 800 -41.35 15.70 -0.25
C GLU A 800 -41.41 17.16 0.18
N TYR A 801 -40.64 17.54 1.22
CA TYR A 801 -40.56 18.93 1.66
C TYR A 801 -39.93 19.85 0.59
N ILE A 802 -38.86 19.40 -0.06
CA ILE A 802 -38.18 20.15 -1.12
C ILE A 802 -39.02 20.21 -2.41
N ASN A 803 -39.73 19.13 -2.74
CA ASN A 803 -40.54 19.02 -3.97
C ASN A 803 -41.89 18.40 -3.64
N PRO A 804 -42.89 19.20 -3.26
CA PRO A 804 -44.20 18.72 -2.89
C PRO A 804 -44.83 17.84 -3.97
N GLY A 805 -45.38 16.69 -3.57
CA GLY A 805 -45.96 15.70 -4.48
C GLY A 805 -44.98 14.70 -5.06
N TRP A 806 -43.71 14.73 -4.64
CA TRP A 806 -42.68 13.76 -5.03
C TRP A 806 -43.01 12.35 -4.56
N ALA A 807 -43.52 12.19 -3.33
CA ALA A 807 -43.88 10.88 -2.78
C ALA A 807 -44.93 10.15 -3.63
N ARG A 808 -45.98 10.85 -4.03
CA ARG A 808 -47.01 10.27 -4.95
C ARG A 808 -46.45 9.89 -6.30
N LYS A 809 -45.55 10.69 -6.87
CA LYS A 809 -44.86 10.38 -8.14
C LYS A 809 -43.94 9.17 -7.98
N HIS A 810 -43.25 9.07 -6.84
CA HIS A 810 -42.36 7.96 -6.51
C HIS A 810 -43.15 6.65 -6.34
N GLU A 811 -44.23 6.67 -5.58
CA GLU A 811 -45.11 5.54 -5.36
C GLU A 811 -45.71 5.01 -6.68
N ARG A 812 -46.25 5.88 -7.53
CA ARG A 812 -46.73 5.50 -8.87
C ARG A 812 -45.64 4.84 -9.73
N ARG A 813 -44.40 5.29 -9.61
CA ARG A 813 -43.27 4.70 -10.33
C ARG A 813 -42.93 3.30 -9.79
N VAL A 814 -42.88 3.16 -8.46
CA VAL A 814 -42.60 1.86 -7.81
C VAL A 814 -43.70 0.86 -8.21
N ARG A 815 -44.96 1.23 -8.12
CA ARG A 815 -46.08 0.37 -8.58
C ARG A 815 -45.95 -0.04 -10.05
N LYS A 816 -45.53 0.87 -10.91
CA LYS A 816 -45.30 0.58 -12.33
C LYS A 816 -44.09 -0.33 -12.58
N GLU A 817 -43.03 -0.23 -11.75
CA GLU A 817 -41.82 -1.03 -11.87
C GLU A 817 -41.98 -2.41 -11.21
N THR A 818 -42.80 -2.55 -10.17
CA THR A 818 -43.01 -3.79 -9.43
C THR A 818 -44.25 -4.57 -9.90
N GLY A 819 -45.13 -3.96 -10.67
CA GLY A 819 -46.38 -4.60 -11.13
C GLY A 819 -47.46 -4.74 -10.06
N GLN A 820 -47.28 -4.07 -8.87
CA GLN A 820 -48.24 -4.03 -7.76
C GLN A 820 -49.09 -2.78 -7.81
#